data_1bded72e14925e673afe409494900e2f
#
_entry.id   1bded72e14925e673afe409494900e2f
#
_cell.length_a   1.000
_cell.length_b   1.000
_cell.length_c   1.000
_cell.angle_alpha   90.00
_cell.angle_beta   90.00
_cell.angle_gamma   90.00
#
_symmetry.space_group_name_H-M   'P 1'
#
loop_
_entity.id
_entity.type
_entity.pdbx_description
1 polymer ?
#
loop_
_entity_poly.entity_id
_entity_poly.type
_entity_poly.pdbx_seq_one_letter_code
_entity_poly.pdbx_strand_id
1 'polypeptide(L)'
;MSYEQMTRSDLIRLLEQHDQARSEAGKDGIVMSYTGRTAPWQIIRQVKPKMTKINQRVSTGAVHEQAENIVMEGENLSAMVTLYKYRGQVDLVLTDPPYNTGEDFRYNDKWDQDPNDPDLGDLVPKEDGSRHSKWLRFMTPRLWMMREMLKPGGVIAICIDHRELYRLGMLMDEIFREENRIGIINWQKAYSPKSDTGGKKGGLSTATEYVLVYAKDIDKAKTTLLDRTEEMDARYQSTVDGDPDEWKSGDCSGPNASTHRKMVYAIQSPFTGKLFYPPEGRCWANEKPTMKAWLEGWGSEYQDKWIDDDNQYTDKNGKLWKVKALVLKGTTFVNGEQVAGQKIIKDARTLALKKMKEGTWPPLFFGLTGETGPQQKRYLKDVKKGKVAMTYWANEDYTIPLNIESQSWDHEESGHSQTGINELNAVVGKGHDFKTVKPLRLMSKIIQIWCKPDGIVLDPFAGSGTTGHAVLDVNHKAGANRRFILIEQGNDVKGDLYAKTLTADRIRRVITGDWKAGKCSPLGGGFQFQELKRQQVDAAAVSALQREEMIDLLLTSHWDKSERSKTSLSRLLPGDSRYLFAVNSRNEGFFLIWDGADKPSILNRETFKNIIQEAKIHSLAERYHVYAALAPYSGRTVEFYKIPDRVLEHIGFNSRADAYNNDVDVDVEVEQG
;
A
#
# COMPACT_ATOMS: atom_id res chain seq x y z
N MET A 1 37.91 -17.40 0.40
CA MET A 1 38.81 -18.20 1.25
C MET A 1 38.05 -19.47 1.62
N SER A 2 38.71 -20.65 1.50
CA SER A 2 38.11 -21.88 2.03
C SER A 2 38.19 -21.87 3.56
N TYR A 3 37.30 -22.58 4.26
CA TYR A 3 37.29 -22.66 5.73
C TYR A 3 38.64 -23.11 6.30
N GLU A 4 39.42 -23.89 5.55
CA GLU A 4 40.75 -24.36 5.90
C GLU A 4 41.84 -23.29 5.92
N GLN A 5 41.54 -22.11 5.31
CA GLN A 5 42.48 -20.98 5.25
C GLN A 5 42.11 -19.84 6.21
N MET A 6 41.03 -20.06 7.02
CA MET A 6 40.58 -19.07 7.98
C MET A 6 41.28 -19.23 9.32
N THR A 7 41.61 -18.10 9.93
CA THR A 7 42.14 -18.11 11.30
C THR A 7 41.02 -18.51 12.29
N ARG A 8 41.39 -18.97 13.47
CA ARG A 8 40.43 -19.27 14.56
C ARG A 8 39.54 -18.07 14.88
N SER A 9 40.09 -16.88 14.82
CA SER A 9 39.34 -15.61 15.01
C SER A 9 38.31 -15.38 13.90
N ASP A 10 38.65 -15.69 12.66
CA ASP A 10 37.71 -15.56 11.54
C ASP A 10 36.57 -16.57 11.61
N LEU A 11 36.89 -17.79 12.05
CA LEU A 11 35.87 -18.84 12.27
C LEU A 11 34.94 -18.53 13.44
N ILE A 12 35.47 -18.00 14.54
CA ILE A 12 34.66 -17.53 15.68
C ILE A 12 33.74 -16.40 15.23
N ARG A 13 34.27 -15.42 14.50
CA ARG A 13 33.50 -14.32 13.97
C ARG A 13 32.40 -14.77 12.98
N LEU A 14 32.69 -15.79 12.18
CA LEU A 14 31.72 -16.40 11.27
C LEU A 14 30.62 -17.15 12.04
N LEU A 15 30.97 -17.85 13.11
CA LEU A 15 30.01 -18.53 14.01
C LEU A 15 29.15 -17.51 14.76
N GLU A 16 29.74 -16.46 15.31
CA GLU A 16 29.01 -15.37 15.97
C GLU A 16 28.06 -14.67 14.98
N GLN A 17 28.47 -14.45 13.74
CA GLN A 17 27.63 -13.91 12.67
C GLN A 17 26.48 -14.85 12.29
N HIS A 18 26.72 -16.15 12.30
CA HIS A 18 25.72 -17.17 12.02
C HIS A 18 24.71 -17.30 13.18
N ASP A 19 25.19 -17.22 14.41
CA ASP A 19 24.34 -17.28 15.60
C ASP A 19 23.54 -15.99 15.78
N GLN A 20 24.10 -14.84 15.42
CA GLN A 20 23.39 -13.54 15.41
C GLN A 20 22.32 -13.51 14.33
N ALA A 21 22.60 -14.00 13.11
CA ALA A 21 21.59 -14.15 12.05
C ALA A 21 20.45 -15.12 12.47
N ARG A 22 20.77 -16.16 13.24
CA ARG A 22 19.81 -17.10 13.83
C ARG A 22 18.97 -16.47 14.95
N SER A 23 19.57 -15.62 15.76
CA SER A 23 18.90 -14.85 16.81
C SER A 23 17.94 -13.78 16.23
N GLU A 24 18.36 -13.13 15.14
CA GLU A 24 17.54 -12.12 14.43
C GLU A 24 16.36 -12.74 13.68
N ALA A 25 16.46 -14.01 13.25
CA ALA A 25 15.37 -14.75 12.61
C ALA A 25 14.27 -15.20 13.59
N GLY A 26 14.48 -15.01 14.91
CA GLY A 26 13.61 -15.56 15.95
C GLY A 26 13.78 -17.08 16.10
N LYS A 27 13.40 -17.64 17.26
CA LYS A 27 13.62 -19.06 17.60
C LYS A 27 12.89 -20.05 16.66
N ASP A 28 11.91 -19.58 15.89
CA ASP A 28 11.02 -20.42 15.05
C ASP A 28 10.93 -19.97 13.58
N GLY A 29 11.84 -19.09 13.11
CA GLY A 29 11.81 -18.56 11.74
C GLY A 29 12.50 -19.44 10.70
N ILE A 30 12.06 -19.36 9.45
CA ILE A 30 12.73 -19.98 8.29
C ILE A 30 13.94 -19.12 7.92
N VAL A 31 15.12 -19.74 7.83
CA VAL A 31 16.33 -19.09 7.31
C VAL A 31 16.69 -19.70 5.97
N MET A 32 16.72 -18.87 4.93
CA MET A 32 17.09 -19.30 3.59
C MET A 32 18.61 -19.27 3.42
N SER A 33 19.24 -20.37 3.07
CA SER A 33 20.68 -20.46 2.78
C SER A 33 20.94 -20.61 1.30
N TYR A 34 21.87 -19.83 0.75
CA TYR A 34 22.31 -19.90 -0.66
C TYR A 34 23.76 -19.44 -0.79
N THR A 35 24.43 -19.86 -1.89
CA THR A 35 25.84 -19.59 -2.12
C THR A 35 26.12 -18.09 -2.17
N GLY A 36 27.12 -17.67 -1.38
CA GLY A 36 27.57 -16.29 -1.33
C GLY A 36 26.60 -15.34 -0.58
N ARG A 37 25.71 -15.87 0.24
CA ARG A 37 24.88 -15.05 1.12
C ARG A 37 25.74 -14.27 2.10
N THR A 38 25.53 -12.96 2.13
CA THR A 38 26.09 -12.04 3.13
C THR A 38 24.96 -11.48 3.97
N ALA A 39 25.17 -11.25 5.26
CA ALA A 39 24.16 -10.63 6.11
C ALA A 39 23.75 -9.26 5.55
N PRO A 40 22.44 -8.99 5.34
CA PRO A 40 21.97 -7.78 4.67
C PRO A 40 22.46 -6.50 5.32
N TRP A 41 22.48 -6.46 6.64
CA TRP A 41 22.96 -5.31 7.41
C TRP A 41 24.45 -5.02 7.21
N GLN A 42 25.30 -6.04 6.95
CA GLN A 42 26.70 -5.82 6.61
C GLN A 42 26.84 -5.09 5.28
N ILE A 43 26.05 -5.50 4.28
CA ILE A 43 26.03 -4.83 2.96
C ILE A 43 25.52 -3.39 3.13
N ILE A 44 24.41 -3.19 3.82
CA ILE A 44 23.81 -1.86 4.01
C ILE A 44 24.77 -0.90 4.74
N ARG A 45 25.53 -1.41 5.73
CA ARG A 45 26.56 -0.60 6.43
C ARG A 45 27.74 -0.20 5.52
N GLN A 46 28.08 -1.01 4.54
CA GLN A 46 29.13 -0.69 3.57
C GLN A 46 28.67 0.36 2.57
N VAL A 47 27.38 0.39 2.23
CA VAL A 47 26.80 1.40 1.35
C VAL A 47 26.71 2.73 2.09
N LYS A 48 27.55 3.69 1.71
CA LYS A 48 27.55 5.04 2.28
C LYS A 48 26.52 5.93 1.60
N PRO A 49 25.93 6.89 2.33
CA PRO A 49 25.12 7.95 1.72
C PRO A 49 25.93 8.71 0.69
N LYS A 50 25.28 9.13 -0.37
CA LYS A 50 25.90 9.87 -1.46
C LYS A 50 25.35 11.29 -1.54
N MET A 51 26.11 12.17 -2.14
CA MET A 51 25.68 13.51 -2.47
C MET A 51 24.52 13.45 -3.46
N THR A 52 23.57 14.34 -3.30
CA THR A 52 22.44 14.52 -4.22
C THR A 52 22.48 15.91 -4.83
N LYS A 53 22.12 16.02 -6.10
CA LYS A 53 21.96 17.29 -6.81
C LYS A 53 20.57 17.41 -7.38
N ILE A 54 19.93 18.54 -7.15
CA ILE A 54 18.62 18.83 -7.74
C ILE A 54 18.80 19.33 -9.16
N ASN A 55 18.18 18.67 -10.12
CA ASN A 55 18.17 19.10 -11.52
C ASN A 55 16.88 19.88 -11.83
N GLN A 56 16.95 21.20 -11.71
CA GLN A 56 15.79 22.07 -11.91
C GLN A 56 15.25 22.06 -13.36
N ARG A 57 16.10 21.70 -14.36
CA ARG A 57 15.65 21.64 -15.77
C ARG A 57 14.73 20.45 -16.05
N VAL A 58 14.84 19.39 -15.26
CA VAL A 58 14.03 18.17 -15.38
C VAL A 58 12.87 18.19 -14.38
N SER A 59 13.05 18.85 -13.22
CA SER A 59 11.98 19.06 -12.23
C SER A 59 10.78 19.76 -12.87
N THR A 60 9.57 19.46 -12.41
CA THR A 60 8.31 19.94 -13.02
C THR A 60 7.36 20.42 -11.93
N GLY A 61 6.54 21.43 -12.25
CA GLY A 61 5.57 22.04 -11.34
C GLY A 61 6.13 23.25 -10.61
N ALA A 62 5.31 23.93 -9.82
CA ALA A 62 5.74 25.03 -8.98
C ALA A 62 6.72 24.55 -7.88
N VAL A 63 7.55 25.43 -7.36
CA VAL A 63 8.60 25.07 -6.39
C VAL A 63 8.06 24.34 -5.16
N HIS A 64 6.90 24.76 -4.66
CA HIS A 64 6.25 24.09 -3.52
C HIS A 64 5.70 22.70 -3.89
N GLU A 65 5.24 22.50 -5.13
CA GLU A 65 4.76 21.22 -5.64
C GLU A 65 5.93 20.25 -5.91
N GLN A 66 7.07 20.77 -6.36
CA GLN A 66 8.28 19.98 -6.60
C GLN A 66 8.78 19.29 -5.32
N ALA A 67 8.60 19.92 -4.17
CA ALA A 67 9.06 19.38 -2.89
C ALA A 67 8.23 18.18 -2.39
N GLU A 68 7.06 17.95 -2.95
CA GLU A 68 6.15 16.88 -2.51
C GLU A 68 6.49 15.49 -3.10
N ASN A 69 6.98 15.42 -4.35
CA ASN A 69 7.30 14.18 -5.05
C ASN A 69 8.77 14.16 -5.50
N ILE A 70 9.35 12.97 -5.54
CA ILE A 70 10.76 12.79 -5.93
C ILE A 70 10.85 11.77 -7.07
N VAL A 71 11.61 12.14 -8.11
CA VAL A 71 12.18 11.21 -9.07
C VAL A 71 13.69 11.26 -8.91
N MET A 72 14.30 10.17 -8.46
CA MET A 72 15.74 10.08 -8.19
C MET A 72 16.43 9.20 -9.23
N GLU A 73 17.45 9.77 -9.87
CA GLU A 73 18.35 9.04 -10.75
C GLU A 73 19.53 8.47 -9.96
N GLY A 74 19.65 7.16 -9.93
CA GLY A 74 20.74 6.47 -9.25
C GLY A 74 20.44 5.01 -8.96
N GLU A 75 21.45 4.31 -8.45
CA GLU A 75 21.30 2.93 -7.99
C GLU A 75 20.40 2.88 -6.75
N ASN A 76 19.43 1.97 -6.73
CA ASN A 76 18.34 1.99 -5.79
C ASN A 76 18.73 1.71 -4.33
N LEU A 77 19.71 0.83 -4.05
CA LEU A 77 20.16 0.59 -2.68
C LEU A 77 20.88 1.83 -2.13
N SER A 78 21.79 2.43 -2.91
CA SER A 78 22.48 3.68 -2.55
C SER A 78 21.51 4.85 -2.39
N ALA A 79 20.49 4.91 -3.26
CA ALA A 79 19.43 5.93 -3.19
C ALA A 79 18.60 5.79 -1.92
N MET A 80 18.10 4.60 -1.59
CA MET A 80 17.32 4.35 -0.36
C MET A 80 18.15 4.64 0.90
N VAL A 81 19.45 4.27 0.89
CA VAL A 81 20.38 4.58 1.97
C VAL A 81 20.55 6.09 2.12
N THR A 82 20.62 6.84 1.02
CA THR A 82 20.75 8.30 1.01
C THR A 82 19.46 9.02 1.44
N LEU A 83 18.30 8.45 1.12
CA LEU A 83 16.97 8.95 1.50
C LEU A 83 16.61 8.65 2.97
N TYR A 84 17.59 8.66 3.87
CA TYR A 84 17.43 8.33 5.29
C TYR A 84 16.26 9.05 5.98
N LYS A 85 15.98 10.29 5.61
CA LYS A 85 14.88 11.09 6.18
C LYS A 85 13.49 10.45 6.01
N TYR A 86 13.33 9.56 5.03
CA TYR A 86 12.08 8.84 4.77
C TYR A 86 12.03 7.47 5.46
N ARG A 87 13.07 7.08 6.18
CA ARG A 87 13.11 5.83 6.94
C ARG A 87 11.97 5.81 7.98
N GLY A 88 11.19 4.74 7.97
CA GLY A 88 10.03 4.59 8.86
C GLY A 88 8.83 5.47 8.53
N GLN A 89 8.78 6.09 7.33
CA GLN A 89 7.69 7.01 6.94
C GLN A 89 6.86 6.55 5.75
N VAL A 90 7.37 5.60 4.96
CA VAL A 90 6.70 5.12 3.75
C VAL A 90 5.46 4.30 4.11
N ASP A 91 4.33 4.62 3.49
CA ASP A 91 3.07 3.91 3.67
C ASP A 91 3.00 2.65 2.82
N LEU A 92 3.44 2.73 1.57
CA LEU A 92 3.41 1.65 0.61
C LEU A 92 4.73 1.60 -0.19
N VAL A 93 5.38 0.46 -0.20
CA VAL A 93 6.35 0.11 -1.24
C VAL A 93 5.60 -0.67 -2.31
N LEU A 94 5.57 -0.13 -3.52
CA LEU A 94 4.94 -0.77 -4.68
C LEU A 94 5.96 -0.83 -5.81
N THR A 95 6.39 -2.04 -6.18
CA THR A 95 7.56 -2.16 -7.03
C THR A 95 7.53 -3.39 -7.93
N ASP A 96 8.24 -3.29 -9.06
CA ASP A 96 8.35 -4.29 -10.12
C ASP A 96 9.84 -4.59 -10.41
N PRO A 97 10.51 -5.39 -9.55
CA PRO A 97 11.93 -5.68 -9.72
C PRO A 97 12.20 -6.59 -10.92
N PRO A 98 13.46 -6.74 -11.38
CA PRO A 98 13.79 -7.66 -12.45
C PRO A 98 13.43 -9.12 -12.09
N TYR A 99 12.88 -9.87 -13.08
CA TYR A 99 12.35 -11.22 -12.90
C TYR A 99 13.35 -12.35 -13.17
N ASN A 100 14.64 -12.01 -13.34
CA ASN A 100 15.70 -12.95 -13.66
C ASN A 100 15.46 -13.67 -15.00
N THR A 101 15.08 -12.89 -16.00
CA THR A 101 14.79 -13.41 -17.37
C THR A 101 16.05 -13.76 -18.14
N GLY A 102 17.21 -13.26 -17.73
CA GLY A 102 18.53 -13.42 -18.36
C GLY A 102 19.00 -12.17 -19.10
N GLU A 103 18.19 -11.12 -19.18
CA GLU A 103 18.52 -9.84 -19.82
C GLU A 103 18.13 -8.62 -18.97
N ASP A 104 17.61 -8.85 -17.77
CA ASP A 104 16.89 -7.84 -16.99
C ASP A 104 17.64 -7.33 -15.75
N PHE A 105 18.77 -7.92 -15.35
CA PHE A 105 19.56 -7.36 -14.27
C PHE A 105 21.05 -7.63 -14.42
N ARG A 106 21.83 -6.73 -13.87
CA ARG A 106 23.28 -6.81 -13.75
C ARG A 106 23.63 -7.12 -12.31
N TYR A 107 24.68 -7.88 -12.10
CA TYR A 107 25.14 -8.24 -10.78
C TYR A 107 26.61 -7.90 -10.57
N ASN A 108 26.90 -7.21 -9.46
CA ASN A 108 28.23 -6.91 -8.99
C ASN A 108 28.37 -7.33 -7.52
N ASP A 109 29.44 -8.01 -7.17
CA ASP A 109 29.74 -8.41 -5.78
C ASP A 109 30.41 -7.31 -4.95
N LYS A 110 30.77 -6.20 -5.55
CA LYS A 110 31.54 -5.13 -4.94
C LYS A 110 30.59 -4.02 -4.45
N TRP A 111 30.10 -4.17 -3.26
CA TRP A 111 29.15 -3.22 -2.64
C TRP A 111 29.77 -1.86 -2.29
N ASP A 112 31.11 -1.78 -2.23
CA ASP A 112 31.90 -0.58 -1.96
C ASP A 112 32.20 0.26 -3.20
N GLN A 113 31.98 -0.29 -4.39
CA GLN A 113 32.16 0.42 -5.65
C GLN A 113 30.88 1.14 -6.08
N ASP A 114 31.07 2.20 -6.89
CA ASP A 114 29.94 2.93 -7.45
C ASP A 114 29.14 2.03 -8.39
N PRO A 115 27.86 1.78 -8.09
CA PRO A 115 27.01 1.00 -8.97
C PRO A 115 26.72 1.66 -10.32
N ASN A 116 27.02 2.90 -10.53
CA ASN A 116 26.99 3.57 -11.84
C ASN A 116 28.34 3.50 -12.59
N ASP A 117 29.35 2.81 -12.05
CA ASP A 117 30.57 2.56 -12.73
C ASP A 117 30.34 1.66 -13.96
N PRO A 118 30.88 1.96 -15.15
CA PRO A 118 30.75 1.12 -16.33
C PRO A 118 31.27 -0.32 -16.15
N ASP A 119 32.09 -0.59 -15.13
CA ASP A 119 32.58 -1.93 -14.78
C ASP A 119 31.64 -2.73 -13.89
N LEU A 120 30.39 -2.33 -13.77
CA LEU A 120 29.36 -2.83 -12.84
C LEU A 120 28.79 -4.19 -13.14
N GLY A 121 29.60 -5.11 -13.45
CA GLY A 121 29.19 -6.48 -13.66
C GLY A 121 28.45 -6.68 -14.99
N ASP A 122 28.47 -7.89 -15.42
CA ASP A 122 27.81 -8.32 -16.64
C ASP A 122 26.32 -8.63 -16.39
N LEU A 123 25.53 -8.55 -17.44
CA LEU A 123 24.20 -9.13 -17.46
C LEU A 123 24.28 -10.61 -17.05
N VAL A 124 23.43 -11.04 -16.16
CA VAL A 124 23.36 -12.43 -15.72
C VAL A 124 22.57 -13.23 -16.76
N PRO A 125 23.23 -14.05 -17.58
CA PRO A 125 22.56 -14.76 -18.65
C PRO A 125 21.66 -15.89 -18.13
N LYS A 126 20.71 -16.30 -18.93
CA LYS A 126 19.73 -17.34 -18.58
C LYS A 126 20.39 -18.71 -18.32
N GLU A 127 21.52 -18.95 -18.94
CA GLU A 127 22.32 -20.19 -18.84
C GLU A 127 23.21 -20.22 -17.58
N ASP A 128 23.33 -19.11 -16.86
CA ASP A 128 24.12 -19.06 -15.63
C ASP A 128 23.49 -19.91 -14.53
N GLY A 129 24.16 -21.00 -14.15
CA GLY A 129 23.69 -21.91 -13.10
C GLY A 129 23.55 -21.26 -11.72
N SER A 130 24.24 -20.14 -11.49
CA SER A 130 24.19 -19.36 -10.23
C SER A 130 23.20 -18.17 -10.27
N ARG A 131 22.46 -17.97 -11.36
CA ARG A 131 21.60 -16.80 -11.57
C ARG A 131 20.61 -16.54 -10.44
N HIS A 132 20.03 -17.60 -9.88
CA HIS A 132 19.08 -17.48 -8.78
C HIS A 132 19.74 -17.00 -7.49
N SER A 133 20.94 -17.52 -7.17
CA SER A 133 21.71 -17.04 -6.02
C SER A 133 22.18 -15.61 -6.20
N LYS A 134 22.60 -15.22 -7.41
CA LYS A 134 22.96 -13.83 -7.74
C LYS A 134 21.75 -12.91 -7.59
N TRP A 135 20.59 -13.33 -8.09
CA TRP A 135 19.34 -12.57 -7.94
C TRP A 135 18.95 -12.40 -6.46
N LEU A 136 19.02 -13.44 -5.65
CA LEU A 136 18.78 -13.36 -4.22
C LEU A 136 19.76 -12.42 -3.50
N ARG A 137 21.04 -12.49 -3.85
CA ARG A 137 22.07 -11.58 -3.31
C ARG A 137 21.78 -10.12 -3.69
N PHE A 138 21.34 -9.89 -4.91
CA PHE A 138 20.90 -8.56 -5.38
C PHE A 138 19.68 -8.06 -4.62
N MET A 139 18.65 -8.89 -4.45
CA MET A 139 17.37 -8.47 -3.86
C MET A 139 17.43 -8.34 -2.33
N THR A 140 18.17 -9.19 -1.63
CA THR A 140 18.16 -9.26 -0.16
C THR A 140 18.43 -7.91 0.52
N PRO A 141 19.51 -7.18 0.25
CA PRO A 141 19.78 -5.90 0.91
C PRO A 141 18.73 -4.82 0.53
N ARG A 142 18.19 -4.90 -0.68
CA ARG A 142 17.14 -3.98 -1.14
C ARG A 142 15.83 -4.21 -0.42
N LEU A 143 15.42 -5.46 -0.22
CA LEU A 143 14.22 -5.81 0.53
C LEU A 143 14.33 -5.38 2.00
N TRP A 144 15.50 -5.55 2.62
CA TRP A 144 15.77 -5.04 3.96
C TRP A 144 15.65 -3.51 4.02
N MET A 145 16.23 -2.78 3.05
CA MET A 145 16.07 -1.34 3.00
C MET A 145 14.62 -0.91 2.76
N MET A 146 13.88 -1.60 1.90
CA MET A 146 12.46 -1.34 1.69
C MET A 146 11.66 -1.52 2.99
N ARG A 147 11.96 -2.59 3.76
CA ARG A 147 11.34 -2.81 5.08
C ARG A 147 11.66 -1.67 6.07
N GLU A 148 12.93 -1.22 6.09
CA GLU A 148 13.34 -0.09 6.92
C GLU A 148 12.64 1.22 6.54
N MET A 149 12.42 1.45 5.24
CA MET A 149 11.69 2.64 4.77
C MET A 149 10.22 2.64 5.19
N LEU A 150 9.60 1.47 5.36
CA LEU A 150 8.19 1.35 5.76
C LEU A 150 7.97 1.84 7.20
N LYS A 151 6.87 2.56 7.42
CA LYS A 151 6.34 2.83 8.76
C LYS A 151 5.80 1.54 9.40
N PRO A 152 5.53 1.49 10.71
CA PRO A 152 5.06 0.27 11.38
C PRO A 152 3.83 -0.36 10.71
N GLY A 153 2.83 0.31 10.30
CA GLY A 153 1.69 -0.26 9.57
C GLY A 153 1.82 -0.17 8.04
N GLY A 154 3.03 0.08 7.51
CA GLY A 154 3.30 0.16 6.08
C GLY A 154 3.27 -1.20 5.40
N VAL A 155 2.95 -1.20 4.11
CA VAL A 155 2.76 -2.40 3.29
C VAL A 155 3.75 -2.40 2.13
N ILE A 156 4.25 -3.58 1.77
CA ILE A 156 5.03 -3.82 0.56
C ILE A 156 4.26 -4.71 -0.39
N ALA A 157 4.16 -4.32 -1.65
CA ALA A 157 3.55 -5.06 -2.73
C ALA A 157 4.58 -5.20 -3.87
N ILE A 158 5.03 -6.42 -4.12
CA ILE A 158 6.09 -6.72 -5.09
C ILE A 158 5.51 -7.54 -6.23
N CYS A 159 5.60 -7.02 -7.45
CA CYS A 159 5.29 -7.77 -8.66
C CYS A 159 6.38 -8.79 -8.94
N ILE A 160 6.00 -10.00 -9.34
CA ILE A 160 6.94 -11.07 -9.69
C ILE A 160 6.27 -12.09 -10.62
N ASP A 161 7.04 -12.79 -11.42
CA ASP A 161 6.53 -13.93 -12.18
C ASP A 161 6.90 -15.28 -11.54
N HIS A 162 6.47 -16.37 -12.18
CA HIS A 162 6.66 -17.73 -11.68
C HIS A 162 8.13 -18.15 -11.52
N ARG A 163 9.10 -17.44 -12.15
CA ARG A 163 10.54 -17.82 -12.12
C ARG A 163 11.13 -17.66 -10.72
N GLU A 164 10.83 -16.55 -10.07
CA GLU A 164 11.38 -16.23 -8.74
C GLU A 164 10.32 -16.18 -7.63
N LEU A 165 9.05 -16.48 -7.94
CA LEU A 165 7.94 -16.43 -6.97
C LEU A 165 8.24 -17.14 -5.65
N TYR A 166 8.68 -18.41 -5.73
CA TYR A 166 8.93 -19.21 -4.52
C TYR A 166 10.15 -18.71 -3.75
N ARG A 167 11.21 -18.30 -4.46
CA ARG A 167 12.42 -17.79 -3.81
C ARG A 167 12.18 -16.44 -3.15
N LEU A 168 11.48 -15.55 -3.85
CA LEU A 168 11.06 -14.28 -3.27
C LEU A 168 10.14 -14.50 -2.08
N GLY A 169 9.16 -15.40 -2.17
CA GLY A 169 8.25 -15.70 -1.08
C GLY A 169 8.97 -16.17 0.17
N MET A 170 9.90 -17.13 0.06
CA MET A 170 10.70 -17.60 1.17
C MET A 170 11.59 -16.49 1.76
N LEU A 171 12.18 -15.66 0.92
CA LEU A 171 12.99 -14.52 1.37
C LEU A 171 12.14 -13.45 2.07
N MET A 172 10.92 -13.22 1.60
CA MET A 172 9.97 -12.31 2.23
C MET A 172 9.48 -12.84 3.58
N ASP A 173 9.22 -14.16 3.70
CA ASP A 173 8.89 -14.78 4.98
C ASP A 173 10.03 -14.64 5.99
N GLU A 174 11.29 -14.72 5.55
CA GLU A 174 12.45 -14.48 6.41
C GLU A 174 12.55 -13.01 6.87
N ILE A 175 12.38 -12.05 5.93
CA ILE A 175 12.60 -10.63 6.21
C ILE A 175 11.40 -10.00 6.94
N PHE A 176 10.18 -10.32 6.50
CA PHE A 176 8.94 -9.71 7.01
C PHE A 176 8.21 -10.60 8.02
N ARG A 177 8.55 -11.89 8.11
CA ARG A 177 7.89 -12.99 8.80
C ARG A 177 6.58 -13.43 8.14
N GLU A 178 6.27 -14.71 8.21
CA GLU A 178 5.10 -15.31 7.58
C GLU A 178 3.79 -14.72 8.11
N GLU A 179 3.70 -14.46 9.41
CA GLU A 179 2.53 -13.86 10.06
C GLU A 179 2.16 -12.47 9.51
N ASN A 180 3.11 -11.78 8.90
CA ASN A 180 2.91 -10.47 8.29
C ASN A 180 2.53 -10.55 6.80
N ARG A 181 2.38 -11.74 6.24
CA ARG A 181 1.93 -11.95 4.86
C ARG A 181 0.44 -11.63 4.72
N ILE A 182 0.10 -10.58 3.99
CA ILE A 182 -1.28 -10.21 3.68
C ILE A 182 -1.86 -11.17 2.64
N GLY A 183 -1.09 -11.50 1.58
CA GLY A 183 -1.53 -12.44 0.58
C GLY A 183 -0.67 -12.45 -0.69
N ILE A 184 -1.05 -13.33 -1.60
CA ILE A 184 -0.49 -13.43 -2.94
C ILE A 184 -1.62 -13.15 -3.92
N ILE A 185 -1.51 -12.07 -4.69
CA ILE A 185 -2.47 -11.70 -5.72
C ILE A 185 -2.08 -12.42 -7.00
N ASN A 186 -3.02 -13.17 -7.57
CA ASN A 186 -2.90 -13.73 -8.92
C ASN A 186 -3.50 -12.74 -9.91
N TRP A 187 -2.64 -12.06 -10.67
CA TRP A 187 -3.06 -11.12 -11.69
C TRP A 187 -3.01 -11.77 -13.07
N GLN A 188 -4.11 -11.74 -13.76
CA GLN A 188 -4.20 -12.22 -15.14
C GLN A 188 -3.62 -11.16 -16.08
N LYS A 189 -2.40 -11.40 -16.57
CA LYS A 189 -1.68 -10.48 -17.46
C LYS A 189 -2.00 -10.65 -18.94
N ALA A 190 -2.61 -11.77 -19.31
CA ALA A 190 -2.95 -12.10 -20.69
C ALA A 190 -4.26 -12.89 -20.75
N TYR A 191 -5.08 -12.59 -21.74
CA TYR A 191 -6.39 -13.22 -21.94
C TYR A 191 -6.39 -14.29 -23.04
N SER A 192 -5.38 -14.30 -23.90
CA SER A 192 -5.26 -15.34 -24.93
C SER A 192 -4.01 -16.18 -24.70
N PRO A 193 -4.08 -17.50 -24.89
CA PRO A 193 -2.92 -18.36 -24.82
C PRO A 193 -1.93 -17.96 -25.92
N LYS A 194 -0.67 -17.79 -25.55
CA LYS A 194 0.40 -17.64 -26.53
C LYS A 194 0.68 -19.02 -27.14
N SER A 195 0.83 -19.08 -28.45
CA SER A 195 1.22 -20.30 -29.16
C SER A 195 2.64 -20.77 -28.82
N ASP A 196 3.45 -19.88 -28.24
CA ASP A 196 4.80 -20.17 -27.78
C ASP A 196 4.82 -20.59 -26.32
N THR A 197 4.90 -21.90 -26.10
CA THR A 197 5.16 -22.51 -24.79
C THR A 197 6.64 -22.44 -24.40
N GLY A 198 7.43 -21.53 -25.01
CA GLY A 198 8.87 -21.39 -24.79
C GLY A 198 9.68 -22.55 -25.36
N GLY A 199 9.17 -23.20 -26.42
CA GLY A 199 9.83 -24.33 -27.09
C GLY A 199 9.82 -25.63 -26.27
N LYS A 200 9.17 -25.66 -25.10
CA LYS A 200 9.03 -26.85 -24.26
C LYS A 200 7.82 -27.66 -24.70
N LYS A 201 8.04 -28.86 -25.25
CA LYS A 201 6.94 -29.80 -25.46
C LYS A 201 6.27 -30.10 -24.12
N GLY A 202 4.97 -29.87 -24.02
CA GLY A 202 4.17 -30.10 -22.81
C GLY A 202 4.11 -28.93 -21.80
N GLY A 203 4.53 -27.71 -22.16
CA GLY A 203 4.38 -26.52 -21.32
C GLY A 203 2.98 -25.91 -21.37
N LEU A 204 2.55 -25.28 -20.26
CA LEU A 204 1.34 -24.45 -20.23
C LEU A 204 1.66 -23.00 -20.62
N SER A 205 0.73 -22.34 -21.29
CA SER A 205 0.84 -20.90 -21.55
C SER A 205 0.67 -20.11 -20.25
N THR A 206 1.65 -19.26 -19.92
CA THR A 206 1.64 -18.49 -18.69
C THR A 206 0.78 -17.24 -18.87
N ALA A 207 -0.42 -17.26 -18.30
CA ALA A 207 -1.37 -16.15 -18.36
C ALA A 207 -1.35 -15.25 -17.14
N THR A 208 -0.59 -15.59 -16.08
CA THR A 208 -0.60 -14.87 -14.80
C THR A 208 0.78 -14.35 -14.40
N GLU A 209 0.77 -13.28 -13.66
CA GLU A 209 1.85 -12.81 -12.79
C GLU A 209 1.31 -12.67 -11.37
N TYR A 210 2.18 -12.38 -10.42
CA TYR A 210 1.84 -12.36 -9.01
C TYR A 210 2.24 -11.04 -8.39
N VAL A 211 1.49 -10.64 -7.36
CA VAL A 211 1.90 -9.57 -6.46
C VAL A 211 1.95 -10.14 -5.05
N LEU A 212 3.15 -10.20 -4.47
CA LEU A 212 3.35 -10.62 -3.09
C LEU A 212 3.14 -9.42 -2.18
N VAL A 213 2.28 -9.56 -1.18
CA VAL A 213 1.91 -8.46 -0.29
C VAL A 213 2.18 -8.81 1.16
N TYR A 214 3.01 -8.00 1.82
CA TYR A 214 3.36 -8.13 3.23
C TYR A 214 3.17 -6.80 3.94
N ALA A 215 2.83 -6.85 5.21
CA ALA A 215 2.93 -5.70 6.11
C ALA A 215 4.29 -5.69 6.82
N LYS A 216 4.76 -4.54 7.27
CA LYS A 216 5.86 -4.47 8.24
C LYS A 216 5.41 -5.02 9.60
N ASP A 217 4.16 -4.74 9.98
CA ASP A 217 3.46 -5.20 11.17
C ASP A 217 1.98 -5.34 10.81
N ILE A 218 1.47 -6.56 10.77
CA ILE A 218 0.10 -6.86 10.30
C ILE A 218 -0.97 -6.26 11.23
N ASP A 219 -0.71 -6.18 12.53
CA ASP A 219 -1.66 -5.66 13.51
C ASP A 219 -1.88 -4.15 13.36
N LYS A 220 -0.91 -3.45 12.78
CA LYS A 220 -0.96 -2.01 12.50
C LYS A 220 -1.33 -1.69 11.05
N ALA A 221 -1.29 -2.68 10.16
CA ALA A 221 -1.63 -2.51 8.76
C ALA A 221 -3.15 -2.33 8.57
N LYS A 222 -3.54 -1.54 7.57
CA LYS A 222 -4.94 -1.33 7.23
C LYS A 222 -5.14 -1.58 5.74
N THR A 223 -6.07 -2.47 5.43
CA THR A 223 -6.55 -2.69 4.07
C THR A 223 -7.83 -1.89 3.88
N THR A 224 -7.84 -0.95 2.93
CA THR A 224 -9.02 -0.16 2.60
C THR A 224 -9.88 -0.90 1.58
N LEU A 225 -11.14 -0.49 1.49
CA LEU A 225 -12.06 -1.03 0.50
C LEU A 225 -11.82 -0.34 -0.86
N LEU A 226 -12.04 -1.09 -1.93
CA LEU A 226 -12.13 -0.54 -3.28
C LEU A 226 -13.48 0.17 -3.46
N ASP A 227 -13.56 1.07 -4.42
CA ASP A 227 -14.82 1.74 -4.76
C ASP A 227 -15.87 0.73 -5.25
N ARG A 228 -17.13 1.02 -4.99
CA ARG A 228 -18.25 0.25 -5.51
C ARG A 228 -18.46 0.62 -6.99
N THR A 229 -18.90 -0.35 -7.77
CA THR A 229 -19.29 -0.07 -9.17
C THR A 229 -20.76 0.35 -9.24
N GLU A 230 -21.13 1.10 -10.28
CA GLU A 230 -22.53 1.47 -10.54
C GLU A 230 -23.44 0.26 -10.68
N GLU A 231 -22.95 -0.85 -11.24
CA GLU A 231 -23.68 -2.11 -11.35
C GLU A 231 -23.99 -2.75 -9.98
N MET A 232 -23.10 -2.58 -9.00
CA MET A 232 -23.37 -3.03 -7.63
C MET A 232 -24.50 -2.26 -7.00
N ASP A 233 -24.55 -0.97 -7.24
CA ASP A 233 -25.55 -0.08 -6.68
C ASP A 233 -26.88 -0.19 -7.44
N ALA A 234 -26.83 -0.40 -8.77
CA ALA A 234 -28.00 -0.67 -9.60
C ALA A 234 -28.83 -1.89 -9.17
N ARG A 235 -28.25 -2.81 -8.38
CA ARG A 235 -29.00 -3.95 -7.78
C ARG A 235 -29.87 -3.54 -6.61
N TYR A 236 -29.74 -2.34 -6.08
CA TYR A 236 -30.50 -1.80 -4.96
C TYR A 236 -31.62 -0.90 -5.46
N GLN A 237 -32.59 -1.51 -6.14
CA GLN A 237 -33.76 -0.79 -6.62
C GLN A 237 -34.94 -1.06 -5.68
N SER A 238 -35.57 -0.01 -5.20
CA SER A 238 -36.81 -0.14 -4.45
C SER A 238 -37.87 -0.81 -5.32
N THR A 239 -38.40 -1.91 -4.84
CA THR A 239 -39.45 -2.67 -5.55
C THR A 239 -40.86 -2.31 -5.06
N VAL A 240 -40.97 -1.36 -4.14
CA VAL A 240 -42.26 -0.92 -3.55
C VAL A 240 -42.29 0.60 -3.46
N ASP A 241 -43.39 1.18 -3.89
CA ASP A 241 -43.66 2.60 -3.70
C ASP A 241 -43.79 2.92 -2.21
N GLY A 242 -43.27 4.08 -1.81
CA GLY A 242 -43.36 4.57 -0.42
C GLY A 242 -42.22 4.16 0.48
N ASP A 243 -41.23 3.37 0.02
CA ASP A 243 -39.97 3.18 0.72
C ASP A 243 -38.97 4.27 0.25
N PRO A 244 -38.53 5.17 1.16
CA PRO A 244 -37.67 6.28 0.76
C PRO A 244 -36.24 5.87 0.42
N ASP A 245 -35.85 4.64 0.80
CA ASP A 245 -34.47 4.16 0.66
C ASP A 245 -34.39 3.01 -0.35
N GLU A 246 -33.37 3.05 -1.19
CA GLU A 246 -33.08 1.97 -2.11
C GLU A 246 -32.67 0.68 -1.37
N TRP A 247 -33.27 -0.44 -1.73
CA TRP A 247 -32.97 -1.74 -1.16
C TRP A 247 -33.03 -2.87 -2.17
N LYS A 248 -32.45 -4.02 -1.81
CA LYS A 248 -32.61 -5.28 -2.54
C LYS A 248 -33.09 -6.40 -1.60
N SER A 249 -33.77 -7.38 -2.19
CA SER A 249 -34.09 -8.63 -1.48
C SER A 249 -32.81 -9.39 -1.13
N GLY A 250 -32.75 -9.93 0.07
CA GLY A 250 -31.66 -10.76 0.56
C GLY A 250 -32.16 -11.96 1.35
N ASP A 251 -31.37 -13.04 1.34
CA ASP A 251 -31.58 -14.20 2.21
C ASP A 251 -31.46 -13.76 3.68
N CYS A 252 -32.43 -14.13 4.48
CA CYS A 252 -32.45 -13.85 5.92
C CYS A 252 -31.87 -15.01 6.75
N SER A 253 -31.26 -16.03 6.13
CA SER A 253 -30.60 -17.14 6.81
C SER A 253 -29.07 -17.03 6.79
N GLY A 254 -28.42 -17.54 7.84
CA GLY A 254 -26.98 -17.63 8.01
C GLY A 254 -26.51 -19.08 8.17
N PRO A 255 -25.20 -19.37 8.07
CA PRO A 255 -24.63 -20.70 8.29
C PRO A 255 -24.61 -21.08 9.76
N ASN A 256 -24.30 -22.37 10.06
CA ASN A 256 -23.96 -22.88 11.40
C ASN A 256 -25.12 -22.92 12.42
N ALA A 257 -26.24 -23.55 12.07
CA ALA A 257 -27.36 -23.81 12.99
C ALA A 257 -26.93 -24.47 14.31
N SER A 258 -25.96 -25.40 14.26
CA SER A 258 -25.48 -26.16 15.41
C SER A 258 -24.79 -25.32 16.49
N THR A 259 -24.18 -24.20 16.11
CA THR A 259 -23.53 -23.26 17.04
C THR A 259 -24.40 -22.07 17.41
N HIS A 260 -25.39 -21.73 16.58
CA HIS A 260 -26.28 -20.57 16.76
C HIS A 260 -27.74 -20.98 17.10
N ARG A 261 -27.91 -21.86 18.07
CA ARG A 261 -29.22 -22.42 18.45
C ARG A 261 -30.28 -21.37 18.71
N LYS A 262 -29.96 -20.23 19.30
CA LYS A 262 -30.91 -19.13 19.58
C LYS A 262 -31.48 -18.49 18.30
N MET A 263 -30.85 -18.67 17.20
CA MET A 263 -31.23 -18.16 15.87
C MET A 263 -32.00 -19.22 15.04
N VAL A 264 -32.23 -20.42 15.60
CA VAL A 264 -33.02 -21.47 14.96
C VAL A 264 -34.38 -21.52 15.59
N TYR A 265 -35.39 -21.11 14.84
CA TYR A 265 -36.81 -21.09 15.26
C TYR A 265 -37.70 -21.00 14.03
N ALA A 266 -38.98 -21.39 14.18
CA ALA A 266 -39.94 -21.24 13.08
C ALA A 266 -40.57 -19.83 13.09
N ILE A 267 -40.99 -19.38 11.93
CA ILE A 267 -41.65 -18.09 11.70
C ILE A 267 -42.98 -18.35 11.01
N GLN A 268 -44.09 -17.90 11.59
CA GLN A 268 -45.42 -17.96 10.95
C GLN A 268 -45.61 -16.74 10.03
N SER A 269 -45.97 -16.98 8.79
CA SER A 269 -46.30 -15.92 7.84
C SER A 269 -47.62 -15.23 8.23
N PRO A 270 -47.68 -13.90 8.26
CA PRO A 270 -48.95 -13.17 8.49
C PRO A 270 -49.86 -13.24 7.26
N PHE A 271 -49.38 -13.66 6.09
CA PHE A 271 -50.16 -13.73 4.86
C PHE A 271 -50.81 -15.08 4.65
N THR A 272 -50.07 -16.16 4.92
CA THR A 272 -50.51 -17.54 4.61
C THR A 272 -50.78 -18.37 5.86
N GLY A 273 -50.27 -17.94 7.01
CA GLY A 273 -50.31 -18.75 8.24
C GLY A 273 -49.30 -19.90 8.27
N LYS A 274 -48.59 -20.18 7.18
CA LYS A 274 -47.56 -21.23 7.11
C LYS A 274 -46.38 -20.93 8.03
N LEU A 275 -45.83 -22.00 8.60
CA LEU A 275 -44.58 -21.97 9.32
C LEU A 275 -43.38 -22.11 8.35
N PHE A 276 -42.42 -21.27 8.50
CA PHE A 276 -41.16 -21.32 7.78
C PHE A 276 -40.01 -21.58 8.75
N TYR A 277 -39.17 -22.52 8.43
CA TYR A 277 -37.94 -22.86 9.13
C TYR A 277 -36.73 -22.36 8.35
N PRO A 278 -35.58 -22.08 9.00
CA PRO A 278 -34.36 -21.88 8.26
C PRO A 278 -34.00 -23.16 7.47
N PRO A 279 -33.34 -23.07 6.33
CA PRO A 279 -32.89 -24.24 5.58
C PRO A 279 -32.04 -25.17 6.46
N GLU A 280 -31.94 -26.45 6.09
CA GLU A 280 -31.20 -27.45 6.83
C GLU A 280 -29.73 -26.98 7.03
N GLY A 281 -29.22 -27.15 8.24
CA GLY A 281 -27.88 -26.71 8.62
C GLY A 281 -27.71 -25.19 8.79
N ARG A 282 -28.75 -24.39 8.52
CA ARG A 282 -28.71 -22.92 8.62
C ARG A 282 -29.56 -22.40 9.80
N CYS A 283 -29.32 -21.16 10.17
CA CYS A 283 -30.08 -20.41 11.15
C CYS A 283 -30.59 -19.08 10.57
N TRP A 284 -31.48 -18.39 11.21
CA TRP A 284 -31.80 -17.01 10.80
C TRP A 284 -30.57 -16.09 11.03
N ALA A 285 -30.43 -15.06 10.23
CA ALA A 285 -29.33 -14.10 10.35
C ALA A 285 -29.50 -13.12 11.52
N ASN A 286 -30.70 -13.08 12.11
CA ASN A 286 -31.04 -12.19 13.21
C ASN A 286 -31.62 -12.94 14.39
N GLU A 287 -31.45 -12.39 15.59
CA GLU A 287 -31.98 -12.93 16.80
C GLU A 287 -33.52 -12.80 16.83
N LYS A 288 -34.16 -13.69 17.60
CA LYS A 288 -35.61 -13.81 17.72
C LYS A 288 -36.32 -12.49 18.08
N PRO A 289 -35.85 -11.66 19.04
CA PRO A 289 -36.50 -10.38 19.35
C PRO A 289 -36.56 -9.43 18.16
N THR A 290 -35.50 -9.33 17.38
CA THR A 290 -35.42 -8.49 16.16
C THR A 290 -36.40 -8.97 15.10
N MET A 291 -36.40 -10.28 14.83
CA MET A 291 -37.33 -10.89 13.87
C MET A 291 -38.78 -10.75 14.31
N LYS A 292 -39.06 -10.85 15.61
CA LYS A 292 -40.38 -10.62 16.17
C LYS A 292 -40.87 -9.19 15.93
N ALA A 293 -40.02 -8.19 16.21
CA ALA A 293 -40.34 -6.78 15.97
C ALA A 293 -40.64 -6.51 14.48
N TRP A 294 -39.90 -7.12 13.58
CA TRP A 294 -40.15 -7.00 12.14
C TRP A 294 -41.47 -7.68 11.71
N LEU A 295 -41.77 -8.83 12.27
CA LEU A 295 -43.06 -9.51 12.02
C LEU A 295 -44.25 -8.68 12.52
N GLU A 296 -44.12 -8.10 13.71
CA GLU A 296 -45.17 -7.24 14.30
C GLU A 296 -45.37 -5.94 13.49
N GLY A 297 -44.36 -5.51 12.74
CA GLY A 297 -44.45 -4.41 11.76
C GLY A 297 -45.57 -4.63 10.71
N TRP A 298 -45.96 -5.88 10.44
CA TRP A 298 -47.11 -6.19 9.57
C TRP A 298 -48.47 -5.92 10.20
N GLY A 299 -48.50 -5.49 11.48
CA GLY A 299 -49.72 -5.05 12.18
C GLY A 299 -50.36 -6.10 13.06
N SER A 300 -49.75 -7.25 13.27
CA SER A 300 -50.26 -8.32 14.14
C SER A 300 -49.30 -8.64 15.26
N GLU A 301 -49.80 -9.00 16.44
CA GLU A 301 -48.97 -9.42 17.57
C GLU A 301 -48.47 -10.85 17.40
N TYR A 302 -47.20 -11.08 17.79
CA TYR A 302 -46.55 -12.39 17.78
C TYR A 302 -46.15 -12.83 19.19
N GLN A 303 -46.19 -14.15 19.39
CA GLN A 303 -45.75 -14.80 20.63
C GLN A 303 -44.74 -15.90 20.35
N ASP A 304 -43.83 -16.12 21.31
CA ASP A 304 -42.89 -17.24 21.30
C ASP A 304 -43.55 -18.48 21.89
N LYS A 305 -43.71 -19.52 21.10
CA LYS A 305 -44.48 -20.72 21.52
C LYS A 305 -43.73 -22.00 21.10
N TRP A 306 -43.81 -23.01 21.96
CA TRP A 306 -43.50 -24.38 21.56
C TRP A 306 -44.63 -24.89 20.66
N ILE A 307 -44.23 -25.48 19.53
CA ILE A 307 -45.12 -26.20 18.66
C ILE A 307 -44.70 -27.67 18.66
N ASP A 308 -45.67 -28.57 18.70
CA ASP A 308 -45.44 -29.99 18.63
C ASP A 308 -45.42 -30.38 17.16
N ASP A 309 -44.23 -30.39 16.58
CA ASP A 309 -43.93 -30.81 15.21
C ASP A 309 -42.70 -31.70 15.17
N ASP A 310 -42.48 -32.38 14.07
CA ASP A 310 -41.36 -33.30 13.86
C ASP A 310 -40.05 -32.60 13.52
N ASN A 311 -40.04 -31.26 13.43
CA ASN A 311 -38.83 -30.53 13.10
C ASN A 311 -37.81 -30.55 14.25
N GLN A 312 -36.75 -31.30 14.04
CA GLN A 312 -35.66 -31.46 14.97
C GLN A 312 -34.37 -30.99 14.34
N TYR A 313 -33.52 -30.37 15.14
CA TYR A 313 -32.22 -29.88 14.74
C TYR A 313 -31.14 -30.56 15.56
N THR A 314 -29.96 -30.74 14.94
CA THR A 314 -28.81 -31.39 15.58
C THR A 314 -27.80 -30.35 16.04
N ASP A 315 -27.31 -30.47 17.27
CA ASP A 315 -26.20 -29.62 17.73
C ASP A 315 -24.84 -30.14 17.26
N LYS A 316 -23.77 -29.42 17.57
CA LYS A 316 -22.38 -29.79 17.22
C LYS A 316 -21.94 -31.16 17.77
N ASN A 317 -22.64 -31.69 18.75
CA ASN A 317 -22.39 -33.00 19.37
C ASN A 317 -23.33 -34.10 18.86
N GLY A 318 -24.13 -33.82 17.84
CA GLY A 318 -25.11 -34.77 17.29
C GLY A 318 -26.37 -34.93 18.09
N LYS A 319 -26.60 -34.09 19.15
CA LYS A 319 -27.81 -34.17 19.99
C LYS A 319 -28.95 -33.43 19.31
N LEU A 320 -30.07 -34.13 19.18
CA LEU A 320 -31.33 -33.58 18.65
C LEU A 320 -31.98 -32.60 19.65
N TRP A 321 -32.57 -31.56 19.13
CA TRP A 321 -33.32 -30.55 19.92
C TRP A 321 -34.49 -29.97 19.15
N LYS A 322 -35.56 -29.65 19.87
CA LYS A 322 -36.76 -29.01 19.33
C LYS A 322 -36.60 -27.48 19.37
N VAL A 323 -37.29 -26.78 18.48
CA VAL A 323 -37.24 -25.32 18.36
C VAL A 323 -38.59 -24.70 18.68
N LYS A 324 -38.56 -23.46 19.20
CA LYS A 324 -39.77 -22.63 19.36
C LYS A 324 -40.11 -21.97 18.04
N ALA A 325 -41.33 -21.45 17.97
CA ALA A 325 -41.82 -20.68 16.81
C ALA A 325 -42.31 -19.29 17.26
N LEU A 326 -42.09 -18.31 16.39
CA LEU A 326 -42.76 -17.01 16.43
C LEU A 326 -44.08 -17.15 15.67
N VAL A 327 -45.17 -17.23 16.40
CA VAL A 327 -46.52 -17.43 15.86
C VAL A 327 -47.42 -16.26 16.17
N LEU A 328 -48.43 -16.06 15.34
CA LEU A 328 -49.48 -15.07 15.60
C LEU A 328 -50.16 -15.37 16.94
N LYS A 329 -50.34 -14.35 17.77
CA LYS A 329 -50.92 -14.49 19.11
C LYS A 329 -52.34 -15.01 19.03
N GLY A 330 -52.59 -16.09 19.76
CA GLY A 330 -53.90 -16.78 19.79
C GLY A 330 -54.06 -17.93 18.78
N THR A 331 -53.04 -18.24 17.97
CA THR A 331 -53.03 -19.45 17.14
C THR A 331 -52.64 -20.69 17.95
N THR A 332 -53.21 -21.84 17.63
CA THR A 332 -52.92 -23.14 18.29
C THR A 332 -52.52 -24.17 17.27
N PHE A 333 -51.48 -24.95 17.61
CA PHE A 333 -50.91 -26.00 16.78
C PHE A 333 -51.00 -27.35 17.50
N VAL A 334 -51.27 -28.42 16.75
CA VAL A 334 -51.20 -29.82 17.18
C VAL A 334 -50.47 -30.59 16.07
N ASN A 335 -49.44 -31.34 16.40
CA ASN A 335 -48.57 -32.07 15.44
C ASN A 335 -48.10 -31.20 14.30
N GLY A 336 -47.69 -29.95 14.61
CA GLY A 336 -47.19 -29.00 13.58
C GLY A 336 -48.29 -28.36 12.73
N GLU A 337 -49.50 -28.86 12.75
CA GLU A 337 -50.66 -28.29 12.05
C GLU A 337 -51.43 -27.29 12.89
N GLN A 338 -51.87 -26.22 12.27
CA GLN A 338 -52.66 -25.22 12.94
C GLN A 338 -54.15 -25.71 13.07
N VAL A 339 -54.57 -25.93 14.30
CA VAL A 339 -55.93 -26.44 14.61
C VAL A 339 -56.90 -25.34 15.03
N ALA A 340 -56.42 -24.19 15.47
CA ALA A 340 -57.29 -23.05 15.85
C ALA A 340 -56.63 -21.71 15.49
N GLY A 341 -57.45 -20.64 15.35
CA GLY A 341 -57.00 -19.30 15.04
C GLY A 341 -57.18 -18.89 13.59
N GLN A 342 -58.00 -19.55 12.80
CA GLN A 342 -58.23 -19.22 11.38
C GLN A 342 -58.69 -17.77 11.18
N LYS A 343 -59.52 -17.23 12.11
CA LYS A 343 -59.95 -15.84 12.08
C LYS A 343 -58.72 -14.91 12.27
N ILE A 344 -57.81 -15.28 13.17
CA ILE A 344 -56.59 -14.49 13.45
C ILE A 344 -55.70 -14.39 12.20
N ILE A 345 -55.54 -15.51 11.46
CA ILE A 345 -54.77 -15.48 10.20
C ILE A 345 -55.48 -14.59 9.17
N LYS A 346 -56.78 -14.68 9.03
CA LYS A 346 -57.55 -13.84 8.10
C LYS A 346 -57.39 -12.35 8.43
N ASP A 347 -57.48 -12.02 9.72
CA ASP A 347 -57.28 -10.66 10.19
C ASP A 347 -55.84 -10.17 9.97
N ALA A 348 -54.83 -11.00 10.29
CA ALA A 348 -53.42 -10.72 10.06
C ALA A 348 -53.14 -10.51 8.57
N ARG A 349 -53.68 -11.37 7.70
CA ARG A 349 -53.55 -11.20 6.25
C ARG A 349 -54.15 -9.88 5.76
N THR A 350 -55.29 -9.49 6.29
CA THR A 350 -55.92 -8.22 5.92
C THR A 350 -55.05 -7.03 6.29
N LEU A 351 -54.47 -7.04 7.51
CA LEU A 351 -53.56 -6.00 7.98
C LEU A 351 -52.26 -5.96 7.15
N ALA A 352 -51.69 -7.14 6.90
CA ALA A 352 -50.48 -7.25 6.13
C ALA A 352 -50.65 -6.76 4.66
N LEU A 353 -51.75 -7.14 4.00
CA LEU A 353 -52.10 -6.67 2.66
C LEU A 353 -52.36 -5.16 2.62
N LYS A 354 -52.93 -4.60 3.70
CA LYS A 354 -53.08 -3.15 3.82
C LYS A 354 -51.72 -2.46 3.87
N LYS A 355 -50.82 -2.97 4.71
CA LYS A 355 -49.40 -2.47 4.79
C LYS A 355 -48.68 -2.56 3.47
N MET A 356 -48.86 -3.65 2.71
CA MET A 356 -48.31 -3.79 1.38
C MET A 356 -48.79 -2.69 0.42
N LYS A 357 -50.10 -2.40 0.42
CA LYS A 357 -50.69 -1.36 -0.42
C LYS A 357 -50.22 0.05 -0.04
N GLU A 358 -49.94 0.29 1.23
CA GLU A 358 -49.42 1.54 1.76
C GLU A 358 -47.95 1.73 1.47
N GLY A 359 -47.23 0.71 0.92
CA GLY A 359 -45.80 0.75 0.67
C GLY A 359 -44.91 0.77 1.92
N THR A 360 -45.46 0.60 3.10
CA THR A 360 -44.77 0.66 4.40
C THR A 360 -44.34 -0.72 4.88
N TRP A 361 -43.54 -1.42 4.08
CA TRP A 361 -43.12 -2.79 4.37
C TRP A 361 -42.03 -2.84 5.45
N PRO A 362 -42.18 -3.73 6.45
CA PRO A 362 -41.07 -3.98 7.40
C PRO A 362 -39.85 -4.57 6.74
N PRO A 363 -38.69 -4.57 7.42
CA PRO A 363 -37.45 -5.16 6.91
C PRO A 363 -37.58 -6.65 6.57
N LEU A 364 -38.42 -7.40 7.24
CA LEU A 364 -38.75 -8.79 6.93
C LEU A 364 -40.04 -8.85 6.12
N PHE A 365 -40.01 -9.45 4.95
CA PHE A 365 -41.15 -9.59 4.06
C PHE A 365 -41.25 -11.00 3.45
N PHE A 366 -42.35 -11.34 2.81
CA PHE A 366 -42.67 -12.69 2.32
C PHE A 366 -42.85 -12.71 0.80
N GLY A 367 -41.90 -12.13 0.08
CA GLY A 367 -41.99 -11.88 -1.35
C GLY A 367 -42.97 -10.78 -1.72
N LEU A 368 -43.05 -10.44 -2.99
CA LEU A 368 -43.92 -9.34 -3.48
C LEU A 368 -45.40 -9.63 -3.39
N THR A 369 -45.78 -10.88 -3.24
CA THR A 369 -47.19 -11.32 -3.09
C THR A 369 -47.56 -11.74 -1.68
N GLY A 370 -46.60 -11.85 -0.77
CA GLY A 370 -46.78 -12.38 0.58
C GLY A 370 -46.83 -13.92 0.68
N GLU A 371 -46.58 -14.65 -0.42
CA GLU A 371 -46.77 -16.10 -0.51
C GLU A 371 -45.47 -16.91 -0.47
N THR A 372 -44.33 -16.25 -0.49
CA THR A 372 -43.02 -16.92 -0.42
C THR A 372 -42.49 -17.00 1.01
N GLY A 373 -41.30 -17.65 1.17
CA GLY A 373 -40.58 -17.67 2.44
C GLY A 373 -40.06 -16.28 2.85
N PRO A 374 -39.64 -16.13 4.10
CA PRO A 374 -39.18 -14.86 4.63
C PRO A 374 -37.91 -14.39 3.90
N GLN A 375 -37.89 -13.11 3.57
CA GLN A 375 -36.76 -12.39 2.95
C GLN A 375 -36.50 -11.11 3.71
N GLN A 376 -35.27 -10.61 3.63
CA GLN A 376 -34.90 -9.38 4.32
C GLN A 376 -34.58 -8.27 3.31
N LYS A 377 -35.10 -7.07 3.56
CA LYS A 377 -34.60 -5.87 2.87
C LYS A 377 -33.18 -5.57 3.28
N ARG A 378 -32.29 -5.41 2.30
CA ARG A 378 -30.93 -4.92 2.50
C ARG A 378 -30.82 -3.54 1.85
N TYR A 379 -30.73 -2.51 2.67
CA TYR A 379 -30.67 -1.13 2.20
C TYR A 379 -29.28 -0.74 1.72
N LEU A 380 -29.21 0.04 0.64
CA LEU A 380 -27.96 0.56 0.10
C LEU A 380 -27.22 1.45 1.12
N LYS A 381 -27.97 2.25 1.89
CA LYS A 381 -27.40 3.11 2.94
C LYS A 381 -26.65 2.35 4.05
N ASP A 382 -27.03 1.08 4.30
CA ASP A 382 -26.43 0.23 5.35
C ASP A 382 -25.26 -0.60 4.82
N VAL A 383 -25.00 -0.53 3.51
CA VAL A 383 -23.90 -1.28 2.90
C VAL A 383 -22.58 -0.54 3.13
N LYS A 384 -21.53 -1.29 3.42
CA LYS A 384 -20.18 -0.72 3.50
C LYS A 384 -19.89 0.07 2.22
N LYS A 385 -19.36 1.28 2.36
CA LYS A 385 -18.99 2.18 1.26
C LYS A 385 -17.74 1.66 0.53
N GLY A 386 -17.83 0.46 -0.03
CA GLY A 386 -16.74 -0.15 -0.78
C GLY A 386 -16.87 -1.66 -0.87
N LYS A 387 -15.98 -2.25 -1.67
CA LYS A 387 -15.87 -3.70 -1.86
C LYS A 387 -14.53 -4.22 -1.36
N VAL A 388 -14.51 -5.45 -0.87
CA VAL A 388 -13.29 -6.12 -0.42
C VAL A 388 -12.53 -6.61 -1.65
N ALA A 389 -11.23 -6.27 -1.76
CA ALA A 389 -10.37 -6.82 -2.78
C ALA A 389 -10.10 -8.32 -2.52
N MET A 390 -10.02 -9.10 -3.58
CA MET A 390 -9.71 -10.54 -3.53
C MET A 390 -8.30 -10.80 -4.04
N THR A 391 -7.80 -12.01 -3.83
CA THR A 391 -6.46 -12.43 -4.27
C THR A 391 -6.39 -12.84 -5.74
N TYR A 392 -7.50 -12.97 -6.43
CA TYR A 392 -7.54 -13.24 -7.88
C TYR A 392 -8.01 -12.00 -8.64
N TRP A 393 -7.16 -11.47 -9.51
CA TRP A 393 -7.41 -10.27 -10.31
C TRP A 393 -7.32 -10.63 -11.78
N ALA A 394 -8.47 -10.72 -12.43
CA ALA A 394 -8.62 -11.09 -13.84
C ALA A 394 -8.80 -9.86 -14.72
N ASN A 395 -8.68 -10.11 -16.01
CA ASN A 395 -8.86 -9.20 -17.12
C ASN A 395 -10.31 -9.26 -17.68
N GLU A 396 -10.53 -8.39 -18.65
CA GLU A 396 -11.75 -8.01 -19.40
C GLU A 396 -12.67 -9.13 -19.87
N ASP A 397 -12.13 -10.25 -20.34
CA ASP A 397 -12.93 -11.26 -21.00
C ASP A 397 -13.62 -12.26 -20.06
N TYR A 398 -13.50 -12.04 -18.77
CA TYR A 398 -14.21 -12.85 -17.78
C TYR A 398 -15.63 -12.32 -17.61
N THR A 399 -16.43 -12.45 -18.66
CA THR A 399 -17.77 -11.86 -18.77
C THR A 399 -18.82 -12.48 -17.86
N ILE A 400 -18.55 -13.65 -17.26
CA ILE A 400 -19.47 -14.28 -16.31
C ILE A 400 -18.67 -14.93 -15.20
N PRO A 401 -18.48 -14.29 -14.06
CA PRO A 401 -18.10 -14.97 -12.84
C PRO A 401 -19.33 -15.76 -12.39
N LEU A 402 -19.56 -16.92 -12.99
CA LEU A 402 -20.63 -17.82 -12.62
C LEU A 402 -20.58 -18.03 -11.10
N ASN A 403 -21.48 -17.42 -10.36
CA ASN A 403 -21.72 -17.60 -8.93
C ASN A 403 -20.63 -17.17 -7.95
N ILE A 404 -19.57 -16.49 -8.37
CA ILE A 404 -18.68 -15.82 -7.44
C ILE A 404 -18.95 -14.33 -7.60
N GLU A 405 -19.59 -13.72 -6.61
CA GLU A 405 -19.78 -12.26 -6.51
C GLU A 405 -18.42 -11.57 -6.29
N SER A 406 -17.45 -11.87 -7.14
CA SER A 406 -16.11 -11.33 -7.09
C SER A 406 -15.99 -10.15 -8.03
N GLN A 407 -15.70 -9.02 -7.48
CA GLN A 407 -15.64 -7.75 -8.18
C GLN A 407 -14.22 -7.32 -8.52
N SER A 408 -13.24 -8.12 -8.11
CA SER A 408 -11.85 -7.95 -8.51
C SER A 408 -11.57 -8.42 -9.93
N TRP A 409 -12.54 -8.98 -10.61
CA TRP A 409 -12.41 -9.57 -11.94
C TRP A 409 -12.83 -8.64 -13.08
N ASP A 410 -13.39 -7.50 -12.74
CA ASP A 410 -13.75 -6.51 -13.74
C ASP A 410 -12.48 -6.01 -14.46
N HIS A 411 -12.52 -6.07 -15.78
CA HIS A 411 -11.42 -5.65 -16.65
C HIS A 411 -11.04 -4.18 -16.50
N GLU A 412 -11.98 -3.36 -16.14
CA GLU A 412 -11.74 -1.96 -15.87
C GLU A 412 -10.90 -1.75 -14.61
N GLU A 413 -10.79 -2.75 -13.75
CA GLU A 413 -10.09 -2.64 -12.49
C GLU A 413 -8.62 -3.04 -12.52
N SER A 414 -8.21 -3.97 -13.37
CA SER A 414 -6.83 -4.48 -13.33
C SER A 414 -6.04 -4.29 -14.63
N GLY A 415 -6.67 -4.22 -15.80
CA GLY A 415 -5.97 -4.14 -17.08
C GLY A 415 -5.06 -5.37 -17.35
N HIS A 416 -4.40 -5.40 -18.49
CA HIS A 416 -3.43 -6.43 -18.87
C HIS A 416 -2.11 -5.81 -19.38
N SER A 417 -1.10 -6.61 -19.67
CA SER A 417 0.23 -6.13 -20.08
C SER A 417 0.20 -5.24 -21.33
N GLN A 418 -0.64 -5.56 -22.33
CA GLN A 418 -0.75 -4.73 -23.53
C GLN A 418 -1.40 -3.38 -23.23
N THR A 419 -2.32 -3.31 -22.27
CA THR A 419 -2.89 -2.05 -21.78
C THR A 419 -1.80 -1.12 -21.25
N GLY A 420 -0.89 -1.64 -20.39
CA GLY A 420 0.20 -0.86 -19.85
C GLY A 420 1.14 -0.27 -20.91
N ILE A 421 1.46 -1.06 -21.96
CA ILE A 421 2.27 -0.57 -23.08
C ILE A 421 1.51 0.50 -23.88
N ASN A 422 0.22 0.30 -24.13
CA ASN A 422 -0.61 1.25 -24.86
C ASN A 422 -0.74 2.57 -24.08
N GLU A 423 -0.92 2.51 -22.77
CA GLU A 423 -0.94 3.67 -21.87
C GLU A 423 0.39 4.43 -21.91
N LEU A 424 1.53 3.71 -21.83
CA LEU A 424 2.84 4.34 -21.94
C LEU A 424 3.02 5.02 -23.31
N ASN A 425 2.70 4.31 -24.40
CA ASN A 425 2.78 4.86 -25.77
C ASN A 425 1.91 6.11 -25.96
N ALA A 426 0.74 6.16 -25.33
CA ALA A 426 -0.11 7.34 -25.39
C ALA A 426 0.54 8.56 -24.74
N VAL A 427 1.24 8.35 -23.62
CA VAL A 427 1.88 9.45 -22.88
C VAL A 427 3.19 9.89 -23.53
N VAL A 428 4.13 8.97 -23.75
CA VAL A 428 5.51 9.30 -24.18
C VAL A 428 5.78 9.04 -25.66
N GLY A 429 4.87 8.38 -26.36
CA GLY A 429 5.05 7.96 -27.76
C GLY A 429 5.71 6.59 -27.88
N LYS A 430 5.81 6.11 -29.12
CA LYS A 430 6.51 4.86 -29.47
C LYS A 430 8.00 5.11 -29.62
N GLY A 431 8.82 4.05 -29.51
CA GLY A 431 10.28 4.11 -29.74
C GLY A 431 11.11 3.97 -28.47
N HIS A 432 10.49 3.71 -27.32
CA HIS A 432 11.20 3.29 -26.11
C HIS A 432 11.43 1.77 -26.14
N ASP A 433 12.50 1.30 -25.47
CA ASP A 433 12.88 -0.12 -25.43
C ASP A 433 12.11 -0.97 -24.41
N PHE A 434 11.16 -0.37 -23.68
CA PHE A 434 10.36 -1.09 -22.69
C PHE A 434 9.34 -2.01 -23.37
N LYS A 435 9.51 -3.31 -23.16
CA LYS A 435 8.65 -4.37 -23.73
C LYS A 435 7.49 -4.78 -22.82
N THR A 436 7.60 -4.53 -21.52
CA THR A 436 6.59 -4.89 -20.51
C THR A 436 6.39 -3.71 -19.56
N VAL A 437 5.13 -3.31 -19.40
CA VAL A 437 4.74 -2.19 -18.53
C VAL A 437 3.51 -2.62 -17.75
N LYS A 438 3.51 -2.38 -16.44
CA LYS A 438 2.33 -2.65 -15.62
C LYS A 438 1.20 -1.67 -15.99
N PRO A 439 -0.04 -2.13 -16.11
CA PRO A 439 -1.18 -1.27 -16.40
C PRO A 439 -1.44 -0.31 -15.23
N LEU A 440 -1.85 0.91 -15.56
CA LEU A 440 -2.15 1.97 -14.60
C LEU A 440 -3.19 1.52 -13.57
N ARG A 441 -4.22 0.84 -14.02
CA ARG A 441 -5.34 0.36 -13.18
C ARG A 441 -4.88 -0.61 -12.10
N LEU A 442 -3.98 -1.55 -12.41
CA LEU A 442 -3.39 -2.47 -11.42
C LEU A 442 -2.68 -1.69 -10.31
N MET A 443 -1.81 -0.73 -10.69
CA MET A 443 -1.04 0.06 -9.74
C MET A 443 -1.95 0.99 -8.93
N SER A 444 -2.91 1.65 -9.56
CA SER A 444 -3.91 2.50 -8.90
C SER A 444 -4.72 1.74 -7.85
N LYS A 445 -5.15 0.52 -8.18
CA LYS A 445 -5.90 -0.36 -7.27
C LYS A 445 -5.08 -0.74 -6.03
N ILE A 446 -3.81 -1.10 -6.20
CA ILE A 446 -2.90 -1.41 -5.09
C ILE A 446 -2.69 -0.17 -4.20
N ILE A 447 -2.49 1.00 -4.81
CA ILE A 447 -2.33 2.27 -4.08
C ILE A 447 -3.59 2.60 -3.29
N GLN A 448 -4.77 2.45 -3.88
CA GLN A 448 -6.05 2.70 -3.20
C GLN A 448 -6.24 1.81 -1.97
N ILE A 449 -5.87 0.53 -2.07
CA ILE A 449 -6.05 -0.45 -0.99
C ILE A 449 -5.10 -0.18 0.19
N TRP A 450 -3.82 0.15 -0.05
CA TRP A 450 -2.80 0.14 1.00
C TRP A 450 -2.10 1.49 1.25
N CYS A 451 -2.36 2.51 0.45
CA CYS A 451 -1.82 3.86 0.70
C CYS A 451 -2.92 4.83 1.09
N LYS A 452 -2.86 5.36 2.30
CA LYS A 452 -3.82 6.39 2.78
C LYS A 452 -3.75 7.67 1.94
N PRO A 453 -4.79 8.54 1.97
CA PRO A 453 -4.89 9.72 1.10
C PRO A 453 -3.76 10.76 1.21
N ASP A 454 -2.98 10.75 2.28
CA ASP A 454 -1.82 11.64 2.53
C ASP A 454 -0.50 10.84 2.66
N GLY A 455 -0.49 9.58 2.20
CA GLY A 455 0.62 8.65 2.35
C GLY A 455 1.74 8.83 1.33
N ILE A 456 2.84 8.11 1.57
CA ILE A 456 4.01 8.06 0.68
C ILE A 456 4.10 6.69 0.04
N VAL A 457 4.22 6.68 -1.31
CA VAL A 457 4.49 5.49 -2.11
C VAL A 457 5.95 5.52 -2.55
N LEU A 458 6.69 4.46 -2.28
CA LEU A 458 8.06 4.26 -2.75
C LEU A 458 8.10 3.18 -3.82
N ASP A 459 8.73 3.49 -4.95
CA ASP A 459 9.07 2.52 -5.99
C ASP A 459 10.56 2.60 -6.33
N PRO A 460 11.37 1.68 -5.79
CA PRO A 460 12.82 1.68 -6.05
C PRO A 460 13.22 1.01 -7.38
N PHE A 461 12.26 0.54 -8.18
CA PHE A 461 12.44 0.02 -9.53
C PHE A 461 11.42 0.67 -10.47
N ALA A 462 11.45 2.00 -10.55
CA ALA A 462 10.37 2.79 -11.14
C ALA A 462 10.14 2.54 -12.64
N GLY A 463 11.18 2.09 -13.37
CA GLY A 463 11.08 1.75 -14.78
C GLY A 463 10.45 2.87 -15.59
N SER A 464 9.30 2.58 -16.18
CA SER A 464 8.56 3.56 -16.99
C SER A 464 7.78 4.62 -16.18
N GLY A 465 7.84 4.60 -14.83
CA GLY A 465 7.14 5.57 -13.98
C GLY A 465 5.64 5.31 -13.81
N THR A 466 5.16 4.08 -13.99
CA THR A 466 3.73 3.76 -13.85
C THR A 466 3.21 4.04 -12.45
N THR A 467 4.00 3.74 -11.40
CA THR A 467 3.64 4.00 -10.01
C THR A 467 3.37 5.48 -9.74
N GLY A 468 4.25 6.38 -10.21
CA GLY A 468 4.04 7.83 -10.05
C GLY A 468 2.82 8.34 -10.81
N HIS A 469 2.59 7.85 -12.04
CA HIS A 469 1.38 8.14 -12.81
C HIS A 469 0.12 7.68 -12.04
N ALA A 470 0.14 6.47 -11.48
CA ALA A 470 -0.98 5.93 -10.71
C ALA A 470 -1.26 6.75 -9.43
N VAL A 471 -0.23 7.24 -8.74
CA VAL A 471 -0.39 8.13 -7.56
C VAL A 471 -1.10 9.41 -7.97
N LEU A 472 -0.68 10.06 -9.07
CA LEU A 472 -1.30 11.30 -9.56
C LEU A 472 -2.76 11.06 -10.00
N ASP A 473 -3.04 9.96 -10.70
CA ASP A 473 -4.39 9.58 -11.13
C ASP A 473 -5.33 9.35 -9.95
N VAL A 474 -4.90 8.56 -8.96
CA VAL A 474 -5.69 8.29 -7.74
C VAL A 474 -5.90 9.57 -6.92
N ASN A 475 -4.90 10.46 -6.84
CA ASN A 475 -5.05 11.74 -6.17
C ASN A 475 -6.07 12.64 -6.88
N HIS A 476 -6.00 12.73 -8.20
CA HIS A 476 -6.91 13.54 -9.00
C HIS A 476 -8.37 13.07 -8.83
N LYS A 477 -8.61 11.74 -8.89
CA LYS A 477 -9.95 11.15 -8.75
C LYS A 477 -10.52 11.28 -7.34
N ALA A 478 -9.69 11.13 -6.31
CA ALA A 478 -10.12 11.09 -4.91
C ALA A 478 -9.98 12.43 -4.17
N GLY A 479 -9.45 13.49 -4.81
CA GLY A 479 -9.12 14.74 -4.13
C GLY A 479 -8.09 14.55 -3.00
N ALA A 480 -7.14 13.62 -3.19
CA ALA A 480 -6.15 13.22 -2.18
C ALA A 480 -4.76 13.81 -2.47
N ASN A 481 -3.84 13.70 -1.53
CA ASN A 481 -2.48 14.24 -1.64
C ASN A 481 -1.42 13.18 -1.28
N ARG A 482 -1.48 12.01 -1.92
CA ARG A 482 -0.42 11.00 -1.81
C ARG A 482 0.83 11.51 -2.51
N ARG A 483 1.97 11.15 -1.98
CA ARG A 483 3.28 11.50 -2.52
C ARG A 483 3.97 10.25 -3.04
N PHE A 484 4.90 10.44 -3.98
CA PHE A 484 5.71 9.34 -4.48
C PHE A 484 7.22 9.63 -4.39
N ILE A 485 7.97 8.57 -4.24
CA ILE A 485 9.43 8.52 -4.40
C ILE A 485 9.71 7.44 -5.43
N LEU A 486 10.16 7.83 -6.61
CA LEU A 486 10.53 6.93 -7.69
C LEU A 486 12.05 6.92 -7.80
N ILE A 487 12.66 5.74 -7.83
CA ILE A 487 14.10 5.59 -8.04
C ILE A 487 14.31 4.77 -9.31
N GLU A 488 15.09 5.32 -10.24
CA GLU A 488 15.42 4.64 -11.48
C GLU A 488 16.91 4.86 -11.80
N GLN A 489 17.53 3.82 -12.31
CA GLN A 489 18.92 3.86 -12.68
C GLN A 489 19.12 4.70 -13.95
N GLY A 490 20.14 5.56 -13.93
CA GLY A 490 20.65 6.24 -15.10
C GLY A 490 22.13 5.92 -15.26
N ASN A 491 22.58 5.62 -16.48
CA ASN A 491 23.97 5.40 -16.79
C ASN A 491 24.32 6.09 -18.12
N ASP A 492 24.80 7.31 -18.02
CA ASP A 492 25.18 8.15 -19.17
C ASP A 492 26.22 7.48 -20.06
N VAL A 493 27.14 6.67 -19.49
CA VAL A 493 28.22 6.00 -20.23
C VAL A 493 27.68 4.86 -21.11
N LYS A 494 26.59 4.19 -20.66
CA LYS A 494 25.96 3.10 -21.42
C LYS A 494 24.74 3.55 -22.21
N GLY A 495 24.39 4.84 -22.17
CA GLY A 495 23.20 5.40 -22.81
C GLY A 495 21.89 5.11 -22.11
N ASP A 496 21.92 4.55 -20.89
CA ASP A 496 20.73 4.27 -20.07
C ASP A 496 20.28 5.55 -19.37
N LEU A 497 19.49 6.37 -20.03
CA LEU A 497 18.98 7.64 -19.50
C LEU A 497 17.51 7.51 -19.05
N TYR A 498 17.04 6.32 -18.71
CA TYR A 498 15.63 6.04 -18.46
C TYR A 498 15.02 6.91 -17.36
N ALA A 499 15.75 7.21 -16.29
CA ALA A 499 15.28 8.09 -15.23
C ALA A 499 14.84 9.47 -15.79
N LYS A 500 15.59 10.05 -16.71
CA LYS A 500 15.31 11.35 -17.34
C LYS A 500 14.36 11.22 -18.53
N THR A 501 14.70 10.35 -19.48
CA THR A 501 14.10 10.31 -20.81
C THR A 501 12.76 9.56 -20.82
N LEU A 502 12.50 8.72 -19.83
CA LEU A 502 11.28 7.92 -19.75
C LEU A 502 10.50 8.20 -18.45
N THR A 503 11.06 7.89 -17.27
CA THR A 503 10.37 8.02 -15.99
C THR A 503 9.92 9.47 -15.74
N ALA A 504 10.86 10.41 -15.73
CA ALA A 504 10.56 11.82 -15.51
C ALA A 504 9.72 12.43 -16.66
N ASP A 505 9.99 12.06 -17.92
CA ASP A 505 9.20 12.56 -19.07
C ASP A 505 7.74 12.09 -19.00
N ARG A 506 7.48 10.83 -18.62
CA ARG A 506 6.12 10.33 -18.39
C ARG A 506 5.41 11.14 -17.31
N ILE A 507 6.04 11.32 -16.15
CA ILE A 507 5.44 12.05 -15.02
C ILE A 507 5.19 13.50 -15.40
N ARG A 508 6.14 14.17 -16.06
CA ARG A 508 5.98 15.54 -16.56
C ARG A 508 4.77 15.67 -17.48
N ARG A 509 4.63 14.76 -18.46
CA ARG A 509 3.52 14.77 -19.42
C ARG A 509 2.17 14.54 -18.76
N VAL A 510 2.13 13.68 -17.74
CA VAL A 510 0.91 13.41 -16.98
C VAL A 510 0.51 14.63 -16.15
N ILE A 511 1.47 15.29 -15.51
CA ILE A 511 1.24 16.54 -14.75
C ILE A 511 0.71 17.65 -15.67
N THR A 512 1.32 17.84 -16.84
CA THR A 512 1.01 18.96 -17.75
C THR A 512 -0.13 18.67 -18.72
N GLY A 513 -0.51 17.40 -18.91
CA GLY A 513 -1.48 16.99 -19.93
C GLY A 513 -0.91 16.97 -21.36
N ASP A 514 0.42 17.16 -21.54
CA ASP A 514 1.08 17.19 -22.87
C ASP A 514 1.48 15.80 -23.34
N TRP A 515 0.50 14.96 -23.61
CA TRP A 515 0.72 13.60 -24.08
C TRP A 515 1.09 13.56 -25.56
N LYS A 516 1.86 12.56 -25.97
CA LYS A 516 2.20 12.38 -27.39
C LYS A 516 1.02 11.97 -28.26
N ALA A 517 0.05 11.27 -27.70
CA ALA A 517 -1.20 10.93 -28.42
C ALA A 517 -2.16 12.12 -28.59
N GLY A 518 -1.90 13.25 -27.93
CA GLY A 518 -2.75 14.44 -27.94
C GLY A 518 -2.83 15.07 -26.56
N LYS A 519 -3.39 16.28 -26.48
CA LYS A 519 -3.59 16.97 -25.21
C LYS A 519 -4.64 16.25 -24.37
N CYS A 520 -4.32 15.97 -23.13
CA CYS A 520 -5.21 15.43 -22.11
C CYS A 520 -5.42 16.44 -20.97
N SER A 521 -6.41 16.20 -20.12
CA SER A 521 -6.56 16.99 -18.89
C SER A 521 -5.33 16.80 -18.00
N PRO A 522 -4.66 17.88 -17.56
CA PRO A 522 -3.52 17.78 -16.67
C PRO A 522 -3.96 17.22 -15.33
N LEU A 523 -3.18 16.30 -14.75
CA LEU A 523 -3.43 15.81 -13.40
C LEU A 523 -2.91 16.76 -12.32
N GLY A 524 -2.04 17.73 -12.70
CA GLY A 524 -1.47 18.72 -11.78
C GLY A 524 -0.38 18.16 -10.88
N GLY A 525 0.08 18.99 -9.92
CA GLY A 525 1.18 18.68 -9.03
C GLY A 525 2.55 18.93 -9.64
N GLY A 526 3.58 18.43 -8.97
CA GLY A 526 4.97 18.59 -9.39
C GLY A 526 5.86 17.47 -8.87
N PHE A 527 7.13 17.45 -9.29
CA PHE A 527 8.17 16.59 -8.72
C PHE A 527 9.53 17.26 -8.78
N GLN A 528 10.38 16.93 -7.82
CA GLN A 528 11.77 17.28 -7.81
C GLN A 528 12.58 16.14 -8.42
N PHE A 529 13.41 16.46 -9.44
CA PHE A 529 14.35 15.51 -10.01
C PHE A 529 15.68 15.62 -9.28
N GLN A 530 16.13 14.51 -8.69
CA GLN A 530 17.39 14.43 -7.94
C GLN A 530 18.36 13.46 -8.61
N GLU A 531 19.60 13.87 -8.77
CA GLU A 531 20.69 13.04 -9.28
C GLU A 531 21.56 12.57 -8.12
N LEU A 532 21.74 11.26 -7.97
CA LEU A 532 22.67 10.70 -7.01
C LEU A 532 24.09 10.81 -7.55
N LYS A 533 24.99 11.50 -6.81
CA LYS A 533 26.38 11.69 -7.23
C LYS A 533 27.27 10.54 -6.74
N ARG A 534 28.44 10.37 -7.38
CA ARG A 534 29.42 9.35 -6.98
C ARG A 534 30.04 9.65 -5.63
N GLN A 535 30.16 10.94 -5.29
CA GLN A 535 30.79 11.39 -4.05
C GLN A 535 30.00 10.94 -2.83
N GLN A 536 30.66 10.26 -1.91
CA GLN A 536 30.12 9.91 -0.61
C GLN A 536 29.99 11.12 0.29
N VAL A 537 29.04 11.13 1.20
CA VAL A 537 28.90 12.18 2.20
C VAL A 537 29.67 11.80 3.45
N ASP A 538 30.72 12.57 3.75
CA ASP A 538 31.44 12.54 5.02
C ASP A 538 31.74 13.98 5.47
N ALA A 539 32.36 14.14 6.63
CA ALA A 539 32.63 15.47 7.19
C ALA A 539 33.53 16.34 6.29
N ALA A 540 34.52 15.74 5.63
CA ALA A 540 35.40 16.45 4.73
C ALA A 540 34.67 16.87 3.45
N ALA A 541 33.88 15.97 2.84
CA ALA A 541 33.06 16.25 1.68
C ALA A 541 32.06 17.39 1.96
N VAL A 542 31.32 17.32 3.08
CA VAL A 542 30.36 18.36 3.48
C VAL A 542 31.08 19.70 3.69
N SER A 543 32.24 19.70 4.32
CA SER A 543 33.02 20.91 4.57
C SER A 543 33.60 21.55 3.28
N ALA A 544 33.77 20.76 2.23
CA ALA A 544 34.30 21.24 0.94
C ALA A 544 33.22 21.79 -0.02
N LEU A 545 31.92 21.65 0.31
CA LEU A 545 30.83 22.07 -0.56
C LEU A 545 30.79 23.57 -0.80
N GLN A 546 30.43 23.93 -2.03
CA GLN A 546 30.02 25.31 -2.33
C GLN A 546 28.58 25.55 -1.81
N ARG A 547 28.18 26.83 -1.74
CA ARG A 547 26.89 27.23 -1.17
C ARG A 547 25.70 26.49 -1.80
N GLU A 548 25.62 26.43 -3.12
CA GLU A 548 24.48 25.80 -3.82
C GLU A 548 24.42 24.27 -3.61
N GLU A 549 25.60 23.64 -3.55
CA GLU A 549 25.71 22.20 -3.26
C GLU A 549 25.29 21.90 -1.82
N MET A 550 25.64 22.77 -0.87
CA MET A 550 25.20 22.67 0.51
C MET A 550 23.67 22.85 0.62
N ILE A 551 23.09 23.80 -0.11
CA ILE A 551 21.63 23.99 -0.16
C ILE A 551 20.94 22.74 -0.71
N ASP A 552 21.44 22.17 -1.81
CA ASP A 552 20.89 20.93 -2.38
C ASP A 552 20.93 19.78 -1.37
N LEU A 553 22.04 19.61 -0.67
CA LEU A 553 22.18 18.59 0.37
C LEU A 553 21.22 18.83 1.55
N LEU A 554 21.08 20.06 2.02
CA LEU A 554 20.15 20.41 3.08
C LEU A 554 18.70 20.16 2.68
N LEU A 555 18.29 20.56 1.48
CA LEU A 555 16.93 20.33 0.95
C LEU A 555 16.60 18.85 0.83
N THR A 556 17.56 18.03 0.40
CA THR A 556 17.35 16.59 0.19
C THR A 556 17.46 15.78 1.48
N SER A 557 18.21 16.26 2.48
CA SER A 557 18.44 15.55 3.76
C SER A 557 17.63 16.08 4.94
N HIS A 558 16.97 17.25 4.80
CA HIS A 558 16.22 17.85 5.93
C HIS A 558 15.14 16.90 6.46
N TRP A 559 15.11 16.75 7.78
CA TRP A 559 14.13 15.94 8.50
C TRP A 559 13.74 16.60 9.82
N ASP A 560 12.44 16.82 10.03
CA ASP A 560 11.87 17.32 11.27
C ASP A 560 11.12 16.19 11.99
N LYS A 561 11.56 15.84 13.21
CA LYS A 561 10.93 14.81 14.05
C LYS A 561 9.47 15.12 14.37
N SER A 562 9.11 16.39 14.48
CA SER A 562 7.75 16.83 14.84
C SER A 562 6.76 16.75 13.69
N GLU A 563 7.25 16.75 12.44
CA GLU A 563 6.42 16.75 11.21
C GLU A 563 6.78 15.63 10.25
N ARG A 564 6.73 14.38 10.71
CA ARG A 564 7.13 13.20 9.94
C ARG A 564 6.54 13.10 8.52
N SER A 565 5.41 13.75 8.26
CA SER A 565 4.72 13.71 6.96
C SER A 565 4.85 14.98 6.13
N LYS A 566 5.44 16.06 6.67
CA LYS A 566 5.51 17.40 6.03
C LYS A 566 6.92 17.98 6.10
N THR A 567 7.92 17.17 5.77
CA THR A 567 9.34 17.52 5.86
C THR A 567 9.90 18.24 4.64
N SER A 568 9.05 18.59 3.68
CA SER A 568 9.49 19.26 2.46
C SER A 568 9.76 20.73 2.68
N LEU A 569 10.93 21.16 2.25
CA LEU A 569 11.31 22.57 2.19
C LEU A 569 11.12 23.10 0.77
N SER A 570 10.41 24.21 0.65
CA SER A 570 10.28 24.93 -0.62
C SER A 570 11.50 25.82 -0.81
N ARG A 571 12.31 25.52 -1.84
CA ARG A 571 13.50 26.30 -2.20
C ARG A 571 13.11 27.70 -2.69
N LEU A 572 13.87 28.72 -2.30
CA LEU A 572 13.80 30.04 -2.94
C LEU A 572 14.65 30.06 -4.22
N LEU A 573 14.30 30.98 -5.12
CA LEU A 573 15.12 31.20 -6.33
C LEU A 573 16.51 31.75 -5.95
N PRO A 574 17.57 31.30 -6.63
CA PRO A 574 18.91 31.81 -6.40
C PRO A 574 18.97 33.32 -6.64
N GLY A 575 19.49 34.07 -5.66
CA GLY A 575 19.65 35.51 -5.75
C GLY A 575 18.56 36.35 -5.06
N ASP A 576 17.42 35.75 -4.69
CA ASP A 576 16.34 36.46 -3.98
C ASP A 576 16.73 36.84 -2.54
N SER A 577 17.59 36.07 -1.92
CA SER A 577 18.08 36.32 -0.56
C SER A 577 19.51 35.83 -0.39
N ARG A 578 20.27 36.46 0.52
CA ARG A 578 21.64 36.07 0.81
C ARG A 578 21.71 34.84 1.71
N TYR A 579 20.87 34.79 2.74
CA TYR A 579 20.90 33.73 3.77
C TYR A 579 19.71 32.80 3.67
N LEU A 580 18.49 33.29 3.42
CA LEU A 580 17.28 32.49 3.29
C LEU A 580 17.38 31.61 2.03
N PHE A 581 17.25 30.28 2.19
CA PHE A 581 17.29 29.36 1.06
C PHE A 581 15.99 28.54 0.90
N ALA A 582 15.19 28.40 1.96
CA ALA A 582 13.95 27.65 1.90
C ALA A 582 12.97 28.09 3.00
N VAL A 583 11.69 27.68 2.79
CA VAL A 583 10.58 27.90 3.73
C VAL A 583 9.83 26.57 3.88
N ASN A 584 9.32 26.26 5.08
CA ASN A 584 8.48 25.09 5.31
C ASN A 584 6.98 25.41 5.20
N SER A 585 6.13 24.41 5.40
CA SER A 585 4.66 24.53 5.36
C SER A 585 4.08 25.46 6.47
N ARG A 586 4.84 25.76 7.53
CA ARG A 586 4.47 26.68 8.61
C ARG A 586 4.92 28.11 8.36
N ASN A 587 5.44 28.40 7.20
CA ASN A 587 6.05 29.69 6.84
C ASN A 587 7.26 30.05 7.72
N GLU A 588 7.98 29.05 8.26
CA GLU A 588 9.22 29.23 8.98
C GLU A 588 10.40 29.27 8.00
N GLY A 589 11.36 30.20 8.20
CA GLY A 589 12.50 30.39 7.30
C GLY A 589 13.72 29.55 7.66
N PHE A 590 14.36 29.00 6.63
CA PHE A 590 15.60 28.24 6.71
C PHE A 590 16.76 29.02 6.09
N PHE A 591 17.75 29.36 6.92
CA PHE A 591 18.84 30.26 6.59
C PHE A 591 20.16 29.51 6.59
N LEU A 592 21.02 29.77 5.61
CA LEU A 592 22.35 29.20 5.51
C LEU A 592 23.42 30.28 5.52
N ILE A 593 24.31 30.25 6.54
CA ILE A 593 25.49 31.06 6.62
C ILE A 593 26.67 30.21 6.16
N TRP A 594 26.86 30.11 4.83
CA TRP A 594 27.90 29.31 4.22
C TRP A 594 28.19 29.84 2.82
N ASP A 595 29.42 30.23 2.58
CA ASP A 595 29.91 30.75 1.31
C ASP A 595 31.14 29.94 0.79
N GLY A 596 31.28 28.69 1.25
CA GLY A 596 32.39 27.78 0.95
C GLY A 596 33.33 27.56 2.14
N ALA A 597 34.24 26.59 2.00
CA ALA A 597 35.15 26.13 3.08
C ALA A 597 36.05 27.20 3.66
N ASP A 598 36.48 28.16 2.86
CA ASP A 598 37.48 29.18 3.22
C ASP A 598 36.86 30.46 3.80
N LYS A 599 35.54 30.53 3.94
CA LYS A 599 34.83 31.70 4.46
C LYS A 599 34.23 31.48 5.83
N PRO A 600 34.19 32.52 6.68
CA PRO A 600 33.62 32.41 8.02
C PRO A 600 32.12 32.07 7.97
N SER A 601 31.74 30.95 8.59
CA SER A 601 30.35 30.51 8.76
C SER A 601 29.94 30.69 10.23
N ILE A 602 29.55 31.94 10.57
CA ILE A 602 29.32 32.34 11.97
C ILE A 602 28.00 33.08 12.12
N LEU A 603 27.14 32.58 12.99
CA LEU A 603 25.95 33.28 13.44
C LEU A 603 26.30 34.23 14.57
N ASN A 604 26.54 35.49 14.24
CA ASN A 604 26.76 36.58 15.20
C ASN A 604 25.60 37.59 15.17
N ARG A 605 25.72 38.69 15.93
CA ARG A 605 24.69 39.74 16.01
C ARG A 605 24.39 40.40 14.65
N GLU A 606 25.40 40.60 13.83
CA GLU A 606 25.27 41.25 12.52
C GLU A 606 24.57 40.32 11.51
N THR A 607 25.02 39.08 11.37
CA THR A 607 24.36 38.08 10.53
C THR A 607 22.93 37.85 10.98
N PHE A 608 22.64 37.83 12.27
CA PHE A 608 21.26 37.70 12.78
C PHE A 608 20.37 38.88 12.41
N LYS A 609 20.89 40.15 12.46
CA LYS A 609 20.13 41.30 11.98
C LYS A 609 19.74 41.18 10.50
N ASN A 610 20.65 40.70 9.66
CA ASN A 610 20.39 40.47 8.25
C ASN A 610 19.34 39.38 8.03
N ILE A 611 19.40 38.27 8.81
CA ILE A 611 18.38 37.20 8.79
C ILE A 611 16.99 37.76 9.14
N ILE A 612 16.88 38.62 10.18
CA ILE A 612 15.60 39.27 10.53
C ILE A 612 15.08 40.17 9.39
N GLN A 613 15.97 40.87 8.69
CA GLN A 613 15.56 41.72 7.56
C GLN A 613 15.01 40.86 6.40
N GLU A 614 15.70 39.78 6.03
CA GLU A 614 15.21 38.85 5.02
C GLU A 614 13.90 38.22 5.44
N ALA A 615 13.76 37.77 6.69
CA ALA A 615 12.52 37.21 7.22
C ALA A 615 11.33 38.16 7.11
N LYS A 616 11.56 39.48 7.38
CA LYS A 616 10.53 40.50 7.22
C LYS A 616 10.14 40.76 5.77
N ILE A 617 11.11 40.80 4.86
CA ILE A 617 10.87 40.94 3.41
C ILE A 617 9.95 39.84 2.89
N HIS A 618 10.17 38.60 3.35
CA HIS A 618 9.39 37.44 2.96
C HIS A 618 8.19 37.15 3.87
N SER A 619 7.88 38.01 4.83
CA SER A 619 6.75 37.89 5.77
C SER A 619 6.71 36.52 6.50
N LEU A 620 7.88 36.05 6.94
CA LEU A 620 8.04 34.75 7.59
C LEU A 620 7.59 34.75 9.05
N ALA A 621 7.27 33.55 9.58
CA ALA A 621 7.01 33.31 10.99
C ALA A 621 8.27 33.61 11.84
N GLU A 622 8.08 34.03 13.10
CA GLU A 622 9.17 34.37 14.02
C GLU A 622 9.88 33.14 14.61
N ARG A 623 10.25 32.20 13.74
CA ARG A 623 11.08 31.04 14.04
C ARG A 623 12.06 30.82 12.88
N TYR A 624 13.34 30.92 13.20
CA TYR A 624 14.42 30.94 12.21
C TYR A 624 15.32 29.73 12.39
N HIS A 625 15.37 28.86 11.38
CA HIS A 625 16.24 27.69 11.33
C HIS A 625 17.57 28.10 10.67
N VAL A 626 18.65 28.19 11.46
CA VAL A 626 19.92 28.73 10.98
C VAL A 626 21.01 27.66 10.96
N TYR A 627 21.57 27.41 9.79
CA TYR A 627 22.69 26.51 9.56
C TYR A 627 24.00 27.31 9.47
N ALA A 628 24.96 27.01 10.35
CA ALA A 628 26.31 27.60 10.34
C ALA A 628 27.33 26.72 11.07
N ALA A 629 28.64 26.98 10.90
CA ALA A 629 29.69 26.24 11.60
C ALA A 629 29.77 26.65 13.09
N LEU A 630 29.54 27.93 13.40
CA LEU A 630 29.64 28.49 14.76
C LEU A 630 28.45 29.43 15.07
N ALA A 631 28.01 29.47 16.32
CA ALA A 631 26.94 30.36 16.78
C ALA A 631 27.30 30.99 18.14
N PRO A 632 28.09 32.03 18.17
CA PRO A 632 28.30 32.82 19.41
C PRO A 632 27.04 33.59 19.81
N TYR A 633 26.06 33.74 18.95
CA TYR A 633 24.77 34.36 19.24
C TYR A 633 23.69 33.29 19.41
N SER A 634 22.87 33.42 20.46
CA SER A 634 21.70 32.61 20.72
C SER A 634 20.48 33.51 20.99
N GLY A 635 19.33 33.17 20.38
CA GLY A 635 18.07 33.90 20.59
C GLY A 635 16.91 32.93 20.72
N ARG A 636 15.83 33.34 21.41
CA ARG A 636 14.64 32.47 21.63
C ARG A 636 13.92 32.06 20.33
N THR A 637 14.09 32.86 19.27
CA THR A 637 13.47 32.62 17.95
C THR A 637 14.39 31.86 17.01
N VAL A 638 15.62 31.53 17.41
CA VAL A 638 16.64 30.87 16.59
C VAL A 638 16.79 29.42 16.98
N GLU A 639 16.63 28.56 16.01
CA GLU A 639 16.98 27.13 16.07
C GLU A 639 18.28 26.93 15.29
N PHE A 640 19.36 26.66 15.99
CA PHE A 640 20.69 26.56 15.39
C PHE A 640 21.06 25.13 15.05
N TYR A 641 21.59 24.95 13.83
CA TYR A 641 22.06 23.69 13.31
C TYR A 641 23.54 23.82 12.92
N LYS A 642 24.40 23.10 13.63
CA LYS A 642 25.84 23.14 13.38
C LYS A 642 26.19 22.31 12.13
N ILE A 643 27.00 22.90 11.21
CA ILE A 643 27.56 22.23 10.03
C ILE A 643 29.03 21.83 10.37
N PRO A 644 29.50 20.61 9.98
CA PRO A 644 28.81 19.57 9.19
C PRO A 644 27.95 18.61 10.01
N ASP A 645 28.06 18.64 11.35
CA ASP A 645 27.52 17.62 12.26
C ASP A 645 26.03 17.34 12.03
N ARG A 646 25.23 18.40 11.93
CA ARG A 646 23.78 18.26 11.75
C ARG A 646 23.41 17.72 10.38
N VAL A 647 24.15 18.04 9.34
CA VAL A 647 23.95 17.49 8.01
C VAL A 647 24.21 15.98 8.00
N LEU A 648 25.31 15.57 8.63
CA LEU A 648 25.67 14.15 8.76
C LEU A 648 24.64 13.36 9.56
N GLU A 649 24.10 13.95 10.62
CA GLU A 649 23.01 13.38 11.41
C GLU A 649 21.73 13.22 10.58
N HIS A 650 21.34 14.24 9.80
CA HIS A 650 20.14 14.20 8.96
C HIS A 650 20.19 13.11 7.87
N ILE A 651 21.36 12.79 7.34
CA ILE A 651 21.53 11.70 6.39
C ILE A 651 21.79 10.35 7.07
N GLY A 652 21.74 10.31 8.42
CA GLY A 652 21.91 9.07 9.19
C GLY A 652 23.33 8.54 9.25
N PHE A 653 24.34 9.38 8.97
CA PHE A 653 25.74 8.96 8.99
C PHE A 653 26.21 8.49 10.36
N ASN A 654 25.85 9.25 11.42
CA ASN A 654 26.28 8.98 12.79
C ASN A 654 25.40 7.94 13.51
N SER A 655 24.12 7.84 13.15
CA SER A 655 23.14 6.99 13.83
C SER A 655 23.04 5.57 13.29
N ARG A 656 23.76 5.26 12.19
CA ARG A 656 23.69 3.93 11.56
C ARG A 656 24.26 2.81 12.41
N ALA A 657 25.28 3.08 13.20
CA ALA A 657 25.84 2.08 14.13
C ALA A 657 24.85 1.74 15.24
N ASP A 658 24.13 2.75 15.74
CA ASP A 658 23.24 2.63 16.89
C ASP A 658 21.85 2.09 16.49
N ALA A 659 21.36 2.41 15.30
CA ALA A 659 20.03 1.99 14.85
C ALA A 659 19.89 0.47 14.66
N TYR A 660 20.98 -0.23 14.33
CA TYR A 660 20.99 -1.69 14.22
C TYR A 660 21.22 -2.40 15.57
N ASN A 661 21.64 -1.67 16.59
CA ASN A 661 21.75 -2.20 17.97
C ASN A 661 20.44 -1.97 18.78
N ASN A 662 19.62 -0.99 18.40
CA ASN A 662 18.41 -0.62 19.15
C ASN A 662 17.12 -1.32 18.67
N ASP A 663 17.14 -2.05 17.55
CA ASP A 663 16.02 -2.94 17.18
C ASP A 663 15.91 -4.22 18.08
N VAL A 664 16.79 -4.35 19.08
CA VAL A 664 16.75 -5.41 20.09
C VAL A 664 16.05 -4.96 21.38
N ASP A 665 15.88 -3.66 21.61
CA ASP A 665 15.14 -3.11 22.74
C ASP A 665 13.71 -2.77 22.36
N VAL A 666 12.90 -3.78 22.15
CA VAL A 666 11.45 -3.66 22.18
C VAL A 666 10.98 -4.06 23.57
N ASP A 667 10.42 -3.07 24.26
CA ASP A 667 9.46 -3.23 25.36
C ASP A 667 9.76 -4.31 26.40
N VAL A 668 10.73 -4.05 27.27
CA VAL A 668 10.66 -4.56 28.63
C VAL A 668 9.77 -3.56 29.38
N GLU A 669 8.47 -3.85 29.43
CA GLU A 669 7.60 -3.29 30.46
C GLU A 669 8.22 -3.65 31.81
N VAL A 670 8.81 -2.69 32.48
CA VAL A 670 9.15 -2.80 33.89
C VAL A 670 7.83 -2.74 34.64
N GLU A 671 7.27 -3.92 34.95
CA GLU A 671 6.31 -4.03 36.04
C GLU A 671 7.00 -3.51 37.30
N GLN A 672 6.66 -2.29 37.70
CA GLN A 672 6.92 -1.81 39.04
C GLN A 672 5.95 -2.52 39.98
N GLY A 673 6.49 -3.40 40.82
CA GLY A 673 5.83 -4.01 41.95
C GLY A 673 5.43 -3.00 43.05
#